data_f3bf9016e8191f61f274a9a25f7ada55
#
_entry.id   f3bf9016e8191f61f274a9a25f7ada55
#
_cell.length_a   1.000
_cell.length_b   1.000
_cell.length_c   1.000
_cell.angle_alpha   90.00
_cell.angle_beta   90.00
_cell.angle_gamma   90.00
#
_symmetry.space_group_name_H-M   'P 1'
#
loop_
_entity.id
_entity.type
_entity.pdbx_description
1 polymer ?
#
loop_
_entity_poly.entity_id
_entity_poly.type
_entity_poly.pdbx_seq_one_letter_code
_entity_poly.pdbx_strand_id
1 'polypeptide(L)'
;MNGFDKEVFEVLRQIREMGLKPNMSTFASIIPLCTRMKCLDIGKSIHGFVVKSGFSSDEFLTPALISMYAGGGNLFIARDLFDSAAEKNVVIWNSMISAYAQNQKSSEAFKMFQQMLQANMQPNVVTFVSIILCCENSANFWYGKSLHAHVMKYRLDSQLSVATALLSMYAKLGDLNSAEFIFYQMPRRNLLSWNSMISGYGHNGLWEASMDAFCDMQFEGFDPDAISIVNILSACSKLEAILLGKAAHAFSFRKEFDSNLNISNALLAFYSDCGKLSSSFKLFQKMPLRNAISWNTLISGCVHNGDTKKAVALLHKMQQEKMELDLVTLISIIPICRVAENLIQGMTLHGYAIKTGFSCDVSLVNALISMYFNCGDINAGKFLFEVMPWRSIVSWNALITGYRFHYLQNEVMASFCQMIREGQKPNYVTLLNLLPSCRTLLQGKSIHASAVRTGVIVETPIITSLISMYARFENINSFIFLFEMGGKEDIALWNAIMSVYVQTKNAKESVTFFCELLHARVEPDYITFLSLISACVQLSSLNLSNSVMAYVIQKGFDKHIVISNALIDLFARCGNISIAKKIFEGLSSKDAVSWSTMINGYGLHGDSEAALALLSQMRLSGMKPDGITYASVLSACSHGGFIDQGWMIFNSLVEEGVPPRMEHYACMVDLLGRTGQLNEAYDFVEKLPCKPSVSLLESLLGACIIHGNVKLGEKISSLLFELDPKNSGSYVMLYNIYAAAGRWMDANRVRSDMEERQLRKIPGFSLVEGNRYPVE
;
A
#
# COMPACT_ATOMS: atom_id res chain seq x y z
N MET A 1 -4.62 -0.73 43.57
CA MET A 1 -3.32 -0.73 44.28
C MET A 1 -3.07 0.70 44.68
N ASN A 2 -3.01 0.92 45.98
CA ASN A 2 -3.11 2.24 46.59
C ASN A 2 -1.82 3.04 46.40
N GLY A 3 -1.92 4.31 46.01
CA GLY A 3 -0.83 5.23 45.69
C GLY A 3 0.15 5.60 46.82
N PHE A 4 0.40 4.70 47.77
CA PHE A 4 1.27 4.88 48.91
C PHE A 4 2.74 4.45 48.68
N ASP A 5 3.13 4.20 47.40
CA ASP A 5 4.47 3.70 47.11
C ASP A 5 5.58 4.68 47.54
N LYS A 6 5.34 6.00 47.49
CA LYS A 6 6.29 7.01 47.98
C LYS A 6 6.40 7.04 49.50
N GLU A 7 5.31 6.83 50.18
CA GLU A 7 5.24 6.84 51.67
C GLU A 7 6.05 5.68 52.30
N VAL A 8 6.14 4.53 51.60
CA VAL A 8 6.93 3.39 52.06
C VAL A 8 8.43 3.71 52.13
N PHE A 9 8.97 4.49 51.20
CA PHE A 9 10.36 4.96 51.26
C PHE A 9 10.57 5.97 52.36
N GLU A 10 9.59 6.81 52.65
CA GLU A 10 9.60 7.72 53.79
C GLU A 10 9.64 6.98 55.12
N VAL A 11 8.82 5.94 55.26
CA VAL A 11 8.84 5.03 56.43
C VAL A 11 10.19 4.32 56.60
N LEU A 12 10.80 3.86 55.47
CA LEU A 12 12.13 3.24 55.56
C LEU A 12 13.18 4.25 56.04
N ARG A 13 13.09 5.50 55.66
CA ARG A 13 13.96 6.58 56.11
C ARG A 13 13.77 6.83 57.61
N GLN A 14 12.52 6.88 58.11
CA GLN A 14 12.18 7.03 59.50
C GLN A 14 12.70 5.85 60.37
N ILE A 15 12.54 4.60 59.90
CA ILE A 15 13.08 3.41 60.54
C ILE A 15 14.60 3.56 60.75
N ARG A 16 15.30 4.08 59.78
CA ARG A 16 16.74 4.33 59.84
C ARG A 16 17.10 5.46 60.78
N GLU A 17 16.38 6.56 60.77
CA GLU A 17 16.57 7.71 61.66
C GLU A 17 16.29 7.36 63.14
N MET A 18 15.40 6.41 63.42
CA MET A 18 15.11 5.85 64.74
C MET A 18 16.15 4.80 65.20
N GLY A 19 17.20 4.53 64.39
CA GLY A 19 18.21 3.55 64.72
C GLY A 19 17.75 2.09 64.71
N LEU A 20 16.55 1.82 64.18
CA LEU A 20 16.01 0.48 64.07
C LEU A 20 16.67 -0.25 62.89
N LYS A 21 16.97 -1.54 63.05
CA LYS A 21 17.52 -2.37 61.97
C LYS A 21 16.37 -3.00 61.20
N PRO A 22 16.26 -2.73 59.85
CA PRO A 22 15.31 -3.42 58.99
C PRO A 22 15.51 -4.93 59.06
N ASN A 23 14.43 -5.68 59.15
CA ASN A 23 14.43 -7.14 59.13
C ASN A 23 14.17 -7.67 57.72
N MET A 24 14.26 -8.98 57.52
CA MET A 24 14.02 -9.68 56.28
C MET A 24 12.65 -9.34 55.66
N SER A 25 11.58 -9.31 56.44
CA SER A 25 10.23 -8.97 55.97
C SER A 25 10.15 -7.54 55.43
N THR A 26 10.89 -6.61 56.03
CA THR A 26 10.99 -5.22 55.54
C THR A 26 11.64 -5.17 54.14
N PHE A 27 12.75 -5.88 53.96
CA PHE A 27 13.42 -5.94 52.65
C PHE A 27 12.57 -6.65 51.59
N ALA A 28 11.94 -7.78 51.95
CA ALA A 28 11.06 -8.53 51.06
C ALA A 28 9.87 -7.69 50.55
N SER A 29 9.38 -6.74 51.38
CA SER A 29 8.28 -5.85 51.00
C SER A 29 8.75 -4.67 50.11
N ILE A 30 9.96 -4.15 50.30
CA ILE A 30 10.44 -2.93 49.65
C ILE A 30 11.09 -3.23 48.28
N ILE A 31 11.82 -4.33 48.13
CA ILE A 31 12.51 -4.67 46.86
C ILE A 31 11.53 -4.76 45.69
N PRO A 32 10.36 -5.42 45.79
CA PRO A 32 9.36 -5.42 44.70
C PRO A 32 8.82 -4.04 44.35
N LEU A 33 8.76 -3.10 45.34
CA LEU A 33 8.36 -1.72 45.06
C LEU A 33 9.39 -1.00 44.20
N CYS A 34 10.69 -1.18 44.43
CA CYS A 34 11.74 -0.63 43.61
C CYS A 34 11.63 -1.10 42.16
N THR A 35 11.26 -2.37 41.97
CA THR A 35 11.04 -2.94 40.62
C THR A 35 9.85 -2.26 39.91
N ARG A 36 8.72 -2.10 40.62
CA ARG A 36 7.50 -1.45 40.06
C ARG A 36 7.73 0.02 39.69
N MET A 37 8.42 0.76 40.58
CA MET A 37 8.72 2.18 40.39
C MET A 37 9.92 2.45 39.46
N LYS A 38 10.59 1.40 38.99
CA LYS A 38 11.84 1.49 38.20
C LYS A 38 12.94 2.35 38.83
N CYS A 39 12.99 2.39 40.14
CA CYS A 39 13.97 3.18 40.89
C CYS A 39 15.20 2.33 41.24
N LEU A 40 16.06 2.06 40.22
CA LEU A 40 17.21 1.17 40.37
C LEU A 40 18.25 1.67 41.38
N ASP A 41 18.44 2.99 41.52
CA ASP A 41 19.46 3.55 42.42
C ASP A 41 19.07 3.38 43.89
N ILE A 42 17.76 3.51 44.22
CA ILE A 42 17.25 3.16 45.54
C ILE A 42 17.41 1.66 45.79
N GLY A 43 17.09 0.84 44.78
CA GLY A 43 17.27 -0.60 44.84
C GLY A 43 18.72 -1.03 45.10
N LYS A 44 19.71 -0.40 44.48
CA LYS A 44 21.15 -0.62 44.77
C LYS A 44 21.51 -0.29 46.21
N SER A 45 20.97 0.83 46.72
CA SER A 45 21.19 1.23 48.12
C SER A 45 20.58 0.21 49.07
N ILE A 46 19.37 -0.31 48.81
CA ILE A 46 18.74 -1.35 49.62
C ILE A 46 19.53 -2.65 49.53
N HIS A 47 20.04 -3.05 48.34
CA HIS A 47 20.90 -4.23 48.20
C HIS A 47 22.16 -4.09 49.06
N GLY A 48 22.81 -2.91 49.06
CA GLY A 48 23.93 -2.64 49.98
C GLY A 48 23.59 -2.80 51.44
N PHE A 49 22.37 -2.48 51.87
CA PHE A 49 21.85 -2.73 53.23
C PHE A 49 21.64 -4.22 53.49
N VAL A 50 21.02 -4.95 52.57
CA VAL A 50 20.83 -6.40 52.65
C VAL A 50 22.16 -7.11 52.91
N VAL A 51 23.18 -6.73 52.13
CA VAL A 51 24.55 -7.28 52.27
C VAL A 51 25.15 -6.96 53.67
N LYS A 52 25.07 -5.69 54.10
CA LYS A 52 25.57 -5.26 55.43
C LYS A 52 24.83 -5.91 56.58
N SER A 53 23.58 -6.27 56.41
CA SER A 53 22.75 -6.92 57.42
C SER A 53 22.96 -8.45 57.47
N GLY A 54 23.78 -9.00 56.57
CA GLY A 54 24.09 -10.43 56.54
C GLY A 54 23.07 -11.30 55.79
N PHE A 55 22.15 -10.70 55.04
CA PHE A 55 21.08 -11.41 54.31
C PHE A 55 21.40 -11.65 52.82
N SER A 56 22.67 -11.54 52.43
CA SER A 56 23.12 -11.62 51.01
C SER A 56 22.84 -12.96 50.32
N SER A 57 22.73 -14.05 51.09
CA SER A 57 22.49 -15.40 50.58
C SER A 57 21.13 -15.95 50.96
N ASP A 58 20.19 -15.08 51.34
CA ASP A 58 18.86 -15.48 51.73
C ASP A 58 18.02 -15.95 50.52
N GLU A 59 17.38 -17.12 50.70
CA GLU A 59 16.57 -17.77 49.63
C GLU A 59 15.37 -16.98 49.20
N PHE A 60 14.81 -16.12 50.02
CA PHE A 60 13.62 -15.31 49.74
C PHE A 60 14.01 -13.94 49.12
N LEU A 61 15.14 -13.36 49.50
CA LEU A 61 15.57 -12.05 49.03
C LEU A 61 16.29 -12.14 47.69
N THR A 62 17.03 -13.22 47.45
CA THR A 62 17.76 -13.42 46.16
C THR A 62 16.84 -13.35 44.96
N PRO A 63 15.66 -14.03 44.87
CA PRO A 63 14.75 -13.89 43.74
C PRO A 63 14.22 -12.47 43.52
N ALA A 64 13.94 -11.77 44.63
CA ALA A 64 13.45 -10.40 44.56
C ALA A 64 14.53 -9.42 44.05
N LEU A 65 15.80 -9.59 44.47
CA LEU A 65 16.93 -8.81 43.96
C LEU A 65 17.20 -9.10 42.50
N ILE A 66 17.17 -10.37 42.04
CA ILE A 66 17.29 -10.76 40.65
C ILE A 66 16.23 -10.02 39.81
N SER A 67 14.97 -10.08 40.24
CA SER A 67 13.83 -9.43 39.57
C SER A 67 13.99 -7.90 39.53
N MET A 68 14.52 -7.29 40.60
CA MET A 68 14.73 -5.85 40.69
C MET A 68 15.83 -5.39 39.71
N TYR A 69 16.97 -6.06 39.65
CA TYR A 69 18.04 -5.72 38.72
C TYR A 69 17.64 -5.98 37.29
N ALA A 70 16.91 -7.06 37.01
CA ALA A 70 16.39 -7.37 35.69
C ALA A 70 15.38 -6.32 35.21
N GLY A 71 14.45 -5.88 36.09
CA GLY A 71 13.50 -4.82 35.81
C GLY A 71 14.15 -3.45 35.54
N GLY A 72 15.37 -3.22 36.07
CA GLY A 72 16.22 -2.07 35.77
C GLY A 72 17.17 -2.27 34.58
N GLY A 73 17.04 -3.37 33.82
CA GLY A 73 17.86 -3.67 32.63
C GLY A 73 19.27 -4.20 32.93
N ASN A 74 19.64 -4.36 34.20
CA ASN A 74 20.98 -4.82 34.60
C ASN A 74 21.04 -6.34 34.79
N LEU A 75 21.01 -7.07 33.69
CA LEU A 75 21.04 -8.53 33.67
C LEU A 75 22.37 -9.11 34.17
N PHE A 76 23.46 -8.35 34.08
CA PHE A 76 24.76 -8.82 34.55
C PHE A 76 24.77 -9.05 36.05
N ILE A 77 24.32 -8.06 36.85
CA ILE A 77 24.25 -8.21 38.31
C ILE A 77 23.18 -9.26 38.69
N ALA A 78 22.07 -9.33 37.96
CA ALA A 78 21.04 -10.37 38.17
C ALA A 78 21.68 -11.79 38.01
N ARG A 79 22.53 -11.95 37.00
CA ARG A 79 23.24 -13.21 36.75
C ARG A 79 24.27 -13.52 37.85
N ASP A 80 25.04 -12.54 38.28
CA ASP A 80 26.01 -12.72 39.39
C ASP A 80 25.33 -13.15 40.69
N LEU A 81 24.14 -12.57 40.99
CA LEU A 81 23.33 -12.96 42.14
C LEU A 81 22.81 -14.40 42.02
N PHE A 82 22.40 -14.80 40.84
CA PHE A 82 21.99 -16.18 40.57
C PHE A 82 23.16 -17.15 40.72
N ASP A 83 24.37 -16.81 40.19
CA ASP A 83 25.52 -17.69 40.22
C ASP A 83 26.09 -17.81 41.64
N SER A 84 26.04 -16.74 42.44
CA SER A 84 26.50 -16.69 43.84
C SER A 84 25.57 -17.36 44.86
N ALA A 85 24.32 -17.70 44.47
CA ALA A 85 23.40 -18.39 45.33
C ALA A 85 23.90 -19.80 45.66
N ALA A 86 24.04 -20.11 46.98
CA ALA A 86 24.58 -21.39 47.47
C ALA A 86 23.66 -22.57 47.11
N GLU A 87 22.35 -22.41 47.32
CA GLU A 87 21.32 -23.37 46.91
C GLU A 87 20.37 -22.72 45.92
N LYS A 88 20.23 -23.35 44.76
CA LYS A 88 19.35 -22.84 43.70
C LYS A 88 18.02 -23.59 43.72
N ASN A 89 17.05 -23.04 44.45
CA ASN A 89 15.69 -23.55 44.44
C ASN A 89 14.91 -23.13 43.15
N VAL A 90 13.73 -23.74 42.94
CA VAL A 90 12.88 -23.47 41.74
C VAL A 90 12.54 -21.99 41.60
N VAL A 91 12.40 -21.24 42.70
CA VAL A 91 12.05 -19.81 42.67
C VAL A 91 13.19 -18.97 42.11
N ILE A 92 14.44 -19.28 42.50
CA ILE A 92 15.63 -18.60 41.98
C ILE A 92 15.80 -18.86 40.48
N TRP A 93 15.61 -20.11 40.03
CA TRP A 93 15.60 -20.47 38.61
C TRP A 93 14.53 -19.70 37.84
N ASN A 94 13.30 -19.70 38.33
CA ASN A 94 12.18 -19.00 37.71
C ASN A 94 12.41 -17.50 37.62
N SER A 95 13.00 -16.88 38.68
CA SER A 95 13.30 -15.45 38.65
C SER A 95 14.34 -15.11 37.54
N MET A 96 15.33 -15.96 37.33
CA MET A 96 16.32 -15.73 36.29
C MET A 96 15.79 -15.99 34.87
N ILE A 97 15.00 -17.07 34.68
CA ILE A 97 14.32 -17.35 33.42
C ILE A 97 13.36 -16.19 33.06
N SER A 98 12.57 -15.73 34.02
CA SER A 98 11.66 -14.60 33.84
C SER A 98 12.41 -13.28 33.57
N ALA A 99 13.56 -13.08 34.23
CA ALA A 99 14.45 -11.93 33.97
C ALA A 99 14.92 -11.87 32.52
N TYR A 100 15.38 -12.99 31.97
CA TYR A 100 15.77 -13.06 30.55
C TYR A 100 14.57 -12.92 29.60
N ALA A 101 13.41 -13.52 29.95
CA ALA A 101 12.19 -13.42 29.17
C ALA A 101 11.70 -11.96 29.03
N GLN A 102 11.63 -11.22 30.13
CA GLN A 102 11.21 -9.82 30.17
C GLN A 102 12.16 -8.88 29.43
N ASN A 103 13.46 -9.22 29.39
CA ASN A 103 14.47 -8.43 28.67
C ASN A 103 14.72 -8.92 27.24
N GLN A 104 13.84 -9.73 26.66
CA GLN A 104 13.90 -10.22 25.28
C GLN A 104 15.18 -11.03 24.95
N LYS A 105 15.81 -11.63 25.95
CA LYS A 105 16.99 -12.49 25.80
C LYS A 105 16.59 -13.96 25.75
N SER A 106 15.82 -14.32 24.70
CA SER A 106 15.21 -15.66 24.59
C SER A 106 16.24 -16.79 24.59
N SER A 107 17.41 -16.63 23.93
CA SER A 107 18.47 -17.65 23.88
C SER A 107 19.05 -17.97 25.27
N GLU A 108 19.23 -16.95 26.09
CA GLU A 108 19.73 -17.10 27.44
C GLU A 108 18.68 -17.74 28.36
N ALA A 109 17.41 -17.37 28.20
CA ALA A 109 16.29 -17.99 28.92
C ALA A 109 16.19 -19.51 28.62
N PHE A 110 16.32 -19.91 27.35
CA PHE A 110 16.34 -21.34 26.97
C PHE A 110 17.54 -22.08 27.55
N LYS A 111 18.73 -21.48 27.54
CA LYS A 111 19.93 -22.05 28.17
C LYS A 111 19.70 -22.28 29.68
N MET A 112 19.10 -21.29 30.36
CA MET A 112 18.77 -21.40 31.79
C MET A 112 17.78 -22.53 32.04
N PHE A 113 16.75 -22.66 31.21
CA PHE A 113 15.77 -23.76 31.33
C PHE A 113 16.45 -25.12 31.12
N GLN A 114 17.35 -25.27 30.15
CA GLN A 114 18.13 -26.48 29.96
C GLN A 114 19.02 -26.80 31.15
N GLN A 115 19.71 -25.79 31.72
CA GLN A 115 20.54 -25.96 32.92
C GLN A 115 19.69 -26.38 34.14
N MET A 116 18.49 -25.82 34.29
CA MET A 116 17.54 -26.21 35.33
C MET A 116 17.19 -27.70 35.21
N LEU A 117 16.91 -28.19 34.00
CA LEU A 117 16.59 -29.60 33.75
C LEU A 117 17.82 -30.51 34.01
N GLN A 118 19.03 -30.07 33.61
CA GLN A 118 20.29 -30.81 33.90
C GLN A 118 20.61 -30.89 35.40
N ALA A 119 20.21 -29.87 36.16
CA ALA A 119 20.32 -29.86 37.63
C ALA A 119 19.23 -30.71 38.30
N ASN A 120 18.41 -31.48 37.54
CA ASN A 120 17.32 -32.30 38.02
C ASN A 120 16.24 -31.50 38.80
N MET A 121 16.16 -30.19 38.58
CA MET A 121 15.11 -29.37 39.16
C MET A 121 13.81 -29.51 38.36
N GLN A 122 12.71 -29.79 39.06
CA GLN A 122 11.42 -29.95 38.38
C GLN A 122 10.80 -28.60 38.03
N PRO A 123 10.55 -28.32 36.71
CA PRO A 123 9.83 -27.13 36.31
C PRO A 123 8.41 -27.11 36.85
N ASN A 124 7.91 -25.93 37.19
CA ASN A 124 6.54 -25.73 37.61
C ASN A 124 5.78 -24.81 36.61
N VAL A 125 4.53 -24.50 36.96
CA VAL A 125 3.64 -23.62 36.15
C VAL A 125 4.33 -22.29 35.82
N VAL A 126 5.01 -21.65 36.78
CA VAL A 126 5.68 -20.35 36.58
C VAL A 126 6.85 -20.48 35.60
N THR A 127 7.62 -21.60 35.70
CA THR A 127 8.69 -21.89 34.76
C THR A 127 8.19 -21.94 33.34
N PHE A 128 7.12 -22.74 33.10
CA PHE A 128 6.57 -22.89 31.75
C PHE A 128 5.95 -21.62 31.20
N VAL A 129 5.18 -20.90 32.00
CA VAL A 129 4.61 -19.60 31.56
C VAL A 129 5.73 -18.62 31.17
N SER A 130 6.80 -18.53 31.97
CA SER A 130 7.93 -17.64 31.67
C SER A 130 8.70 -18.02 30.41
N ILE A 131 8.93 -19.32 30.17
CA ILE A 131 9.70 -19.76 29.01
C ILE A 131 8.87 -19.77 27.73
N ILE A 132 7.56 -20.01 27.80
CA ILE A 132 6.64 -19.92 26.66
C ILE A 132 6.59 -18.49 26.11
N LEU A 133 6.60 -17.47 26.98
CA LEU A 133 6.69 -16.06 26.57
C LEU A 133 7.94 -15.77 25.75
N CYS A 134 9.06 -16.49 25.97
CA CYS A 134 10.28 -16.36 25.16
C CYS A 134 10.10 -16.86 23.74
N CYS A 135 9.26 -17.87 23.52
CA CYS A 135 8.95 -18.38 22.18
C CYS A 135 8.19 -17.37 21.34
N GLU A 136 7.28 -16.61 21.93
CA GLU A 136 6.51 -15.57 21.25
C GLU A 136 7.43 -14.53 20.60
N ASN A 137 8.54 -14.19 21.28
CA ASN A 137 9.50 -13.19 20.81
C ASN A 137 10.53 -13.75 19.81
N SER A 138 10.80 -15.06 19.83
CA SER A 138 11.85 -15.69 19.02
C SER A 138 11.38 -16.16 17.64
N ALA A 139 10.08 -16.16 17.39
CA ALA A 139 9.43 -16.70 16.17
C ALA A 139 9.91 -18.12 15.81
N ASN A 140 10.36 -18.91 16.80
CA ASN A 140 10.89 -20.25 16.56
C ASN A 140 9.87 -21.32 16.89
N PHE A 141 9.17 -21.73 15.86
CA PHE A 141 8.10 -22.73 15.92
C PHE A 141 8.50 -24.07 16.56
N TRP A 142 9.73 -24.56 16.29
CA TRP A 142 10.21 -25.83 16.80
C TRP A 142 10.44 -25.81 18.32
N TYR A 143 10.92 -24.69 18.85
CA TYR A 143 11.02 -24.54 20.31
C TYR A 143 9.65 -24.55 20.98
N GLY A 144 8.65 -23.90 20.38
CA GLY A 144 7.28 -23.91 20.89
C GLY A 144 6.72 -25.33 20.99
N LYS A 145 6.86 -26.14 19.93
CA LYS A 145 6.43 -27.56 19.95
C LYS A 145 7.18 -28.39 20.98
N SER A 146 8.49 -28.20 21.12
CA SER A 146 9.29 -28.88 22.14
C SER A 146 8.84 -28.54 23.55
N LEU A 147 8.54 -27.26 23.85
CA LEU A 147 8.01 -26.84 25.15
C LEU A 147 6.63 -27.42 25.42
N HIS A 148 5.76 -27.45 24.43
CA HIS A 148 4.45 -28.08 24.59
C HIS A 148 4.59 -29.57 24.96
N ALA A 149 5.49 -30.30 24.30
CA ALA A 149 5.78 -31.69 24.67
C ALA A 149 6.31 -31.84 26.12
N HIS A 150 7.12 -30.89 26.58
CA HIS A 150 7.55 -30.87 28.00
C HIS A 150 6.37 -30.57 28.93
N VAL A 151 5.51 -29.61 28.60
CA VAL A 151 4.29 -29.32 29.39
C VAL A 151 3.43 -30.57 29.55
N MET A 152 3.22 -31.32 28.46
CA MET A 152 2.48 -32.60 28.50
C MET A 152 3.20 -33.65 29.36
N LYS A 153 4.53 -33.77 29.24
CA LYS A 153 5.34 -34.69 30.06
C LYS A 153 5.19 -34.44 31.55
N TYR A 154 5.10 -33.17 31.97
CA TYR A 154 4.91 -32.78 33.37
C TYR A 154 3.43 -32.69 33.77
N ARG A 155 2.48 -33.02 32.90
CA ARG A 155 1.03 -33.01 33.11
C ARG A 155 0.50 -31.63 33.56
N LEU A 156 1.03 -30.56 33.00
CA LEU A 156 0.66 -29.17 33.29
C LEU A 156 -0.22 -28.55 32.18
N ASP A 157 -0.57 -29.33 31.17
CA ASP A 157 -1.44 -28.94 30.04
C ASP A 157 -2.86 -28.53 30.49
N SER A 158 -3.39 -29.13 31.56
CA SER A 158 -4.70 -28.80 32.14
C SER A 158 -4.69 -27.53 33.00
N GLN A 159 -3.52 -26.99 33.31
CA GLN A 159 -3.41 -25.76 34.10
C GLN A 159 -3.76 -24.53 33.22
N LEU A 160 -4.80 -23.80 33.63
CA LEU A 160 -5.37 -22.69 32.84
C LEU A 160 -4.33 -21.65 32.39
N SER A 161 -3.39 -21.28 33.27
CA SER A 161 -2.33 -20.31 32.95
C SER A 161 -1.34 -20.82 31.90
N VAL A 162 -0.98 -22.11 31.96
CA VAL A 162 -0.08 -22.74 30.97
C VAL A 162 -0.79 -22.92 29.64
N ALA A 163 -2.04 -23.40 29.67
CA ALA A 163 -2.86 -23.56 28.47
C ALA A 163 -3.08 -22.21 27.74
N THR A 164 -3.37 -21.14 28.51
CA THR A 164 -3.51 -19.78 27.93
C THR A 164 -2.19 -19.25 27.35
N ALA A 165 -1.05 -19.52 28.00
CA ALA A 165 0.26 -19.15 27.45
C ALA A 165 0.59 -19.92 26.16
N LEU A 166 0.32 -21.24 26.12
CA LEU A 166 0.49 -22.05 24.90
C LEU A 166 -0.41 -21.57 23.75
N LEU A 167 -1.69 -21.26 24.06
CA LEU A 167 -2.63 -20.69 23.09
C LEU A 167 -2.08 -19.38 22.50
N SER A 168 -1.66 -18.44 23.34
CA SER A 168 -1.08 -17.16 22.91
C SER A 168 0.17 -17.37 22.05
N MET A 169 1.04 -18.29 22.45
CA MET A 169 2.25 -18.65 21.71
C MET A 169 1.92 -19.19 20.31
N TYR A 170 1.04 -20.19 20.19
CA TYR A 170 0.68 -20.78 18.90
C TYR A 170 0.00 -19.76 17.99
N ALA A 171 -0.91 -18.94 18.55
CA ALA A 171 -1.55 -17.87 17.80
C ALA A 171 -0.55 -16.85 17.24
N LYS A 172 0.46 -16.44 18.02
CA LYS A 172 1.52 -15.52 17.56
C LYS A 172 2.48 -16.17 16.57
N LEU A 173 2.70 -17.47 16.65
CA LEU A 173 3.51 -18.23 15.70
C LEU A 173 2.79 -18.57 14.40
N GLY A 174 1.50 -18.24 14.28
CA GLY A 174 0.68 -18.48 13.09
C GLY A 174 0.06 -19.88 13.00
N ASP A 175 0.23 -20.73 14.02
CA ASP A 175 -0.39 -22.08 14.07
C ASP A 175 -1.75 -22.01 14.80
N LEU A 176 -2.73 -21.43 14.10
CA LEU A 176 -4.09 -21.26 14.64
C LEU A 176 -4.76 -22.61 14.92
N ASN A 177 -4.50 -23.63 14.12
CA ASN A 177 -5.09 -24.96 14.37
C ASN A 177 -4.70 -25.52 15.74
N SER A 178 -3.43 -25.39 16.13
CA SER A 178 -2.96 -25.80 17.45
C SER A 178 -3.52 -24.89 18.55
N ALA A 179 -3.65 -23.59 18.30
CA ALA A 179 -4.25 -22.63 19.25
C ALA A 179 -5.73 -22.96 19.50
N GLU A 180 -6.52 -23.17 18.46
CA GLU A 180 -7.93 -23.60 18.52
C GLU A 180 -8.09 -24.91 19.26
N PHE A 181 -7.27 -25.92 18.92
CA PHE A 181 -7.31 -27.21 19.60
C PHE A 181 -7.11 -27.07 21.11
N ILE A 182 -6.13 -26.28 21.56
CA ILE A 182 -5.89 -26.02 22.99
C ILE A 182 -7.09 -25.28 23.59
N PHE A 183 -7.61 -24.27 22.91
CA PHE A 183 -8.73 -23.45 23.38
C PHE A 183 -10.00 -24.28 23.60
N TYR A 184 -10.35 -25.16 22.66
CA TYR A 184 -11.53 -26.01 22.76
C TYR A 184 -11.37 -27.17 23.76
N GLN A 185 -10.12 -27.58 24.04
CA GLN A 185 -9.86 -28.60 25.05
C GLN A 185 -9.79 -28.06 26.48
N MET A 186 -9.79 -26.74 26.70
CA MET A 186 -9.78 -26.16 28.03
C MET A 186 -11.05 -26.56 28.82
N PRO A 187 -10.93 -27.20 30.02
CA PRO A 187 -12.08 -27.58 30.81
C PRO A 187 -12.92 -26.40 31.28
N ARG A 188 -12.27 -25.29 31.50
CA ARG A 188 -12.88 -23.98 31.87
C ARG A 188 -12.15 -22.90 31.14
N ARG A 189 -12.89 -22.01 30.47
CA ARG A 189 -12.36 -20.81 29.83
C ARG A 189 -12.52 -19.64 30.79
N ASN A 190 -11.64 -18.66 30.68
CA ASN A 190 -11.74 -17.38 31.38
C ASN A 190 -11.61 -16.24 30.37
N LEU A 191 -11.84 -15.01 30.81
CA LEU A 191 -11.76 -13.84 29.95
C LEU A 191 -10.38 -13.68 29.28
N LEU A 192 -9.29 -14.09 29.98
CA LEU A 192 -7.93 -14.03 29.43
C LEU A 192 -7.76 -15.00 28.26
N SER A 193 -8.29 -16.24 28.35
CA SER A 193 -8.22 -17.22 27.25
C SER A 193 -9.03 -16.75 26.03
N TRP A 194 -10.21 -16.18 26.24
CA TRP A 194 -11.00 -15.56 25.18
C TRP A 194 -10.26 -14.41 24.51
N ASN A 195 -9.72 -13.46 25.30
CA ASN A 195 -8.95 -12.34 24.77
C ASN A 195 -7.70 -12.79 24.00
N SER A 196 -7.05 -13.88 24.45
CA SER A 196 -5.90 -14.45 23.74
C SER A 196 -6.30 -15.04 22.39
N MET A 197 -7.47 -15.69 22.29
CA MET A 197 -7.97 -16.23 21.04
C MET A 197 -8.43 -15.14 20.07
N ILE A 198 -9.22 -14.17 20.54
CA ILE A 198 -9.67 -13.01 19.76
C ILE A 198 -8.47 -12.23 19.20
N SER A 199 -7.47 -11.95 20.05
CA SER A 199 -6.23 -11.29 19.63
C SER A 199 -5.42 -12.16 18.65
N GLY A 200 -5.42 -13.48 18.85
CA GLY A 200 -4.76 -14.44 17.97
C GLY A 200 -5.32 -14.43 16.56
N TYR A 201 -6.63 -14.46 16.41
CA TYR A 201 -7.29 -14.32 15.10
C TYR A 201 -6.94 -12.98 14.44
N GLY A 202 -7.03 -11.87 15.20
CA GLY A 202 -6.67 -10.55 14.70
C GLY A 202 -5.22 -10.46 14.25
N HIS A 203 -4.28 -11.06 14.98
CA HIS A 203 -2.85 -11.07 14.63
C HIS A 203 -2.57 -11.82 13.32
N ASN A 204 -3.37 -12.83 13.03
CA ASN A 204 -3.28 -13.62 11.79
C ASN A 204 -4.17 -13.10 10.65
N GLY A 205 -4.79 -11.93 10.82
CA GLY A 205 -5.60 -11.29 9.78
C GLY A 205 -7.01 -11.89 9.60
N LEU A 206 -7.42 -12.81 10.46
CA LEU A 206 -8.75 -13.42 10.43
C LEU A 206 -9.74 -12.59 11.26
N TRP A 207 -10.06 -11.40 10.75
CA TRP A 207 -10.85 -10.40 11.47
C TRP A 207 -12.29 -10.84 11.71
N GLU A 208 -12.90 -11.58 10.77
CA GLU A 208 -14.24 -12.16 10.91
C GLU A 208 -14.28 -13.18 12.05
N ALA A 209 -13.35 -14.14 12.08
CA ALA A 209 -13.23 -15.10 13.16
C ALA A 209 -12.96 -14.44 14.53
N SER A 210 -12.22 -13.31 14.54
CA SER A 210 -12.02 -12.51 15.76
C SER A 210 -13.34 -11.92 16.26
N MET A 211 -14.22 -11.48 15.36
CA MET A 211 -15.54 -10.95 15.69
C MET A 211 -16.47 -12.07 16.19
N ASP A 212 -16.48 -13.21 15.51
CA ASP A 212 -17.28 -14.37 15.90
C ASP A 212 -16.89 -14.85 17.31
N ALA A 213 -15.59 -14.99 17.57
CA ALA A 213 -15.08 -15.37 18.90
C ALA A 213 -15.45 -14.33 19.99
N PHE A 214 -15.53 -13.04 19.64
CA PHE A 214 -16.02 -12.03 20.60
C PHE A 214 -17.51 -12.18 20.88
N CYS A 215 -18.32 -12.50 19.87
CA CYS A 215 -19.75 -12.79 20.07
C CYS A 215 -19.95 -14.05 20.91
N ASP A 216 -19.19 -15.11 20.64
CA ASP A 216 -19.24 -16.37 21.41
C ASP A 216 -18.86 -16.15 22.86
N MET A 217 -17.83 -15.34 23.13
CA MET A 217 -17.43 -14.92 24.48
C MET A 217 -18.61 -14.27 25.24
N GLN A 218 -19.33 -13.36 24.59
CA GLN A 218 -20.50 -12.72 25.20
C GLN A 218 -21.65 -13.70 25.39
N PHE A 219 -21.84 -14.63 24.44
CA PHE A 219 -22.88 -15.65 24.52
C PHE A 219 -22.64 -16.64 25.69
N GLU A 220 -21.36 -16.94 25.99
CA GLU A 220 -20.98 -17.72 27.18
C GLU A 220 -21.10 -16.91 28.49
N GLY A 221 -21.55 -15.64 28.43
CA GLY A 221 -21.83 -14.81 29.60
C GLY A 221 -20.60 -14.04 30.12
N PHE A 222 -19.51 -13.92 29.39
CA PHE A 222 -18.37 -13.12 29.80
C PHE A 222 -18.57 -11.64 29.42
N ASP A 223 -18.48 -10.77 30.42
CA ASP A 223 -18.48 -9.31 30.18
C ASP A 223 -17.14 -8.85 29.56
N PRO A 224 -17.16 -8.13 28.43
CA PRO A 224 -15.95 -7.60 27.81
C PRO A 224 -15.21 -6.62 28.73
N ASP A 225 -13.89 -6.79 28.82
CA ASP A 225 -12.99 -5.85 29.49
C ASP A 225 -12.34 -4.86 28.49
N ALA A 226 -11.44 -4.04 29.00
CA ALA A 226 -10.73 -3.06 28.15
C ALA A 226 -9.94 -3.71 27.01
N ILE A 227 -9.38 -4.91 27.23
CA ILE A 227 -8.60 -5.64 26.22
C ILE A 227 -9.53 -6.19 25.14
N SER A 228 -10.68 -6.76 25.54
CA SER A 228 -11.71 -7.24 24.60
C SER A 228 -12.17 -6.13 23.67
N ILE A 229 -12.44 -4.92 24.23
CA ILE A 229 -12.88 -3.76 23.45
C ILE A 229 -11.81 -3.27 22.49
N VAL A 230 -10.55 -3.21 22.89
CA VAL A 230 -9.44 -2.83 21.99
C VAL A 230 -9.31 -3.82 20.83
N ASN A 231 -9.39 -5.12 21.10
CA ASN A 231 -9.28 -6.17 20.08
C ASN A 231 -10.43 -6.07 19.05
N ILE A 232 -11.69 -5.93 19.54
CA ILE A 232 -12.84 -5.85 18.64
C ILE A 232 -12.83 -4.54 17.81
N LEU A 233 -12.40 -3.42 18.39
CA LEU A 233 -12.25 -2.17 17.65
C LEU A 233 -11.21 -2.31 16.52
N SER A 234 -10.13 -3.05 16.75
CA SER A 234 -9.13 -3.35 15.72
C SER A 234 -9.72 -4.18 14.59
N ALA A 235 -10.52 -5.20 14.90
CA ALA A 235 -11.23 -6.00 13.91
C ALA A 235 -12.26 -5.17 13.12
N CYS A 236 -13.08 -4.34 13.82
CA CYS A 236 -14.03 -3.43 13.18
C CYS A 236 -13.36 -2.42 12.25
N SER A 237 -12.15 -1.95 12.61
CA SER A 237 -11.36 -1.05 11.78
C SER A 237 -10.97 -1.70 10.44
N LYS A 238 -10.50 -2.94 10.48
CA LYS A 238 -10.03 -3.67 9.29
C LYS A 238 -11.16 -4.16 8.38
N LEU A 239 -12.32 -4.46 8.96
CA LEU A 239 -13.54 -4.86 8.22
C LEU A 239 -14.42 -3.66 7.83
N GLU A 240 -14.01 -2.44 8.16
CA GLU A 240 -14.82 -1.23 7.97
C GLU A 240 -16.23 -1.33 8.59
N ALA A 241 -16.38 -2.14 9.64
CA ALA A 241 -17.63 -2.45 10.31
C ALA A 241 -18.09 -1.29 11.23
N ILE A 242 -18.49 -0.16 10.62
CA ILE A 242 -18.79 1.10 11.33
C ILE A 242 -19.87 0.94 12.40
N LEU A 243 -20.91 0.16 12.14
CA LEU A 243 -22.03 -0.02 13.07
C LEU A 243 -21.60 -0.75 14.34
N LEU A 244 -20.83 -1.82 14.19
CA LEU A 244 -20.32 -2.61 15.31
C LEU A 244 -19.29 -1.83 16.13
N GLY A 245 -18.39 -1.09 15.47
CA GLY A 245 -17.46 -0.22 16.19
C GLY A 245 -18.14 0.90 16.96
N LYS A 246 -19.26 1.46 16.47
CA LYS A 246 -20.09 2.40 17.23
C LYS A 246 -20.79 1.72 18.42
N ALA A 247 -21.23 0.47 18.27
CA ALA A 247 -21.81 -0.30 19.37
C ALA A 247 -20.77 -0.57 20.47
N ALA A 248 -19.53 -0.94 20.09
CA ALA A 248 -18.40 -1.08 21.02
C ALA A 248 -18.07 0.24 21.73
N HIS A 249 -18.10 1.38 21.01
CA HIS A 249 -17.95 2.71 21.62
C HIS A 249 -19.06 3.02 22.63
N ALA A 250 -20.33 2.76 22.28
CA ALA A 250 -21.45 2.96 23.20
C ALA A 250 -21.37 2.03 24.42
N PHE A 251 -20.86 0.81 24.25
CA PHE A 251 -20.62 -0.11 25.34
C PHE A 251 -19.51 0.42 26.27
N SER A 252 -18.39 0.88 25.72
CA SER A 252 -17.29 1.44 26.51
C SER A 252 -17.73 2.66 27.33
N PHE A 253 -18.59 3.50 26.77
CA PHE A 253 -19.18 4.64 27.47
C PHE A 253 -20.07 4.19 28.65
N ARG A 254 -20.94 3.18 28.46
CA ARG A 254 -21.80 2.66 29.53
C ARG A 254 -21.05 1.98 30.69
N LYS A 255 -19.87 1.42 30.39
CA LYS A 255 -18.98 0.77 31.39
C LYS A 255 -17.97 1.75 31.99
N GLU A 256 -18.09 3.07 31.72
CA GLU A 256 -17.20 4.13 32.23
C GLU A 256 -15.73 3.93 31.88
N PHE A 257 -15.47 3.33 30.70
CA PHE A 257 -14.11 3.16 30.20
C PHE A 257 -13.54 4.40 29.50
N ASP A 258 -14.24 5.53 29.54
CA ASP A 258 -13.84 6.79 28.85
C ASP A 258 -12.51 7.33 29.36
N SER A 259 -12.17 7.06 30.62
CA SER A 259 -10.88 7.43 31.20
C SER A 259 -9.73 6.49 30.81
N ASN A 260 -10.04 5.35 30.16
CA ASN A 260 -9.03 4.40 29.73
C ASN A 260 -8.35 4.87 28.43
N LEU A 261 -7.09 5.27 28.54
CA LEU A 261 -6.32 5.82 27.44
C LEU A 261 -6.15 4.83 26.26
N ASN A 262 -6.05 3.52 26.55
CA ASN A 262 -5.90 2.51 25.51
C ASN A 262 -7.18 2.37 24.67
N ILE A 263 -8.36 2.39 25.29
CA ILE A 263 -9.64 2.35 24.58
C ILE A 263 -9.84 3.63 23.77
N SER A 264 -9.53 4.79 24.36
CA SER A 264 -9.62 6.07 23.64
C SER A 264 -8.71 6.08 22.41
N ASN A 265 -7.48 5.58 22.52
CA ASN A 265 -6.56 5.45 21.39
C ASN A 265 -7.07 4.45 20.33
N ALA A 266 -7.64 3.32 20.75
CA ALA A 266 -8.24 2.35 19.83
C ALA A 266 -9.46 2.93 19.09
N LEU A 267 -10.30 3.72 19.77
CA LEU A 267 -11.42 4.44 19.16
C LEU A 267 -10.94 5.52 18.16
N LEU A 268 -9.86 6.25 18.49
CA LEU A 268 -9.24 7.20 17.57
C LEU A 268 -8.78 6.49 16.29
N ALA A 269 -8.08 5.36 16.42
CA ALA A 269 -7.64 4.55 15.31
C ALA A 269 -8.83 4.06 14.46
N PHE A 270 -9.83 3.45 15.11
CA PHE A 270 -11.04 2.95 14.45
C PHE A 270 -11.76 4.04 13.63
N TYR A 271 -12.05 5.20 14.21
CA TYR A 271 -12.72 6.27 13.46
C TYR A 271 -11.86 6.85 12.34
N SER A 272 -10.55 6.91 12.54
CA SER A 272 -9.62 7.39 11.51
C SER A 272 -9.52 6.42 10.34
N ASP A 273 -9.37 5.12 10.60
CA ASP A 273 -9.27 4.09 9.57
C ASP A 273 -10.56 3.96 8.75
N CYS A 274 -11.73 4.09 9.42
CA CYS A 274 -13.04 4.12 8.73
C CYS A 274 -13.37 5.46 8.04
N GLY A 275 -12.42 6.38 7.87
CA GLY A 275 -12.63 7.66 7.19
C GLY A 275 -13.51 8.67 7.94
N LYS A 276 -13.81 8.43 9.24
CA LYS A 276 -14.66 9.31 10.06
C LYS A 276 -13.83 10.29 10.91
N LEU A 277 -12.91 11.02 10.24
CA LEU A 277 -12.00 11.95 10.90
C LEU A 277 -12.70 12.96 11.82
N SER A 278 -13.91 13.45 11.45
CA SER A 278 -14.66 14.38 12.29
C SER A 278 -15.01 13.79 13.66
N SER A 279 -15.31 12.49 13.74
CA SER A 279 -15.58 11.77 14.99
C SER A 279 -14.29 11.56 15.79
N SER A 280 -13.20 11.21 15.11
CA SER A 280 -11.87 11.07 15.73
C SER A 280 -11.40 12.39 16.36
N PHE A 281 -11.55 13.52 15.66
CA PHE A 281 -11.22 14.84 16.20
C PHE A 281 -12.07 15.20 17.44
N LYS A 282 -13.39 14.95 17.40
CA LYS A 282 -14.27 15.22 18.55
C LYS A 282 -13.87 14.38 19.77
N LEU A 283 -13.52 13.12 19.55
CA LEU A 283 -13.04 12.25 20.62
C LEU A 283 -11.73 12.76 21.20
N PHE A 284 -10.75 13.08 20.34
CA PHE A 284 -9.46 13.62 20.74
C PHE A 284 -9.59 14.90 21.59
N GLN A 285 -10.50 15.79 21.23
CA GLN A 285 -10.76 17.02 21.99
C GLN A 285 -11.33 16.75 23.37
N LYS A 286 -12.14 15.68 23.52
CA LYS A 286 -12.77 15.28 24.81
C LYS A 286 -11.83 14.49 25.73
N MET A 287 -10.73 13.94 25.19
CA MET A 287 -9.80 13.16 26.01
C MET A 287 -9.16 14.02 27.11
N PRO A 288 -9.29 13.61 28.38
CA PRO A 288 -8.72 14.36 29.53
C PRO A 288 -7.19 14.29 29.56
N LEU A 289 -6.63 13.16 29.16
CA LEU A 289 -5.19 12.91 29.05
C LEU A 289 -4.85 12.48 27.62
N ARG A 290 -3.78 13.04 27.08
CA ARG A 290 -3.24 12.70 25.76
C ARG A 290 -1.78 12.31 25.89
N ASN A 291 -1.40 11.21 25.28
CA ASN A 291 -0.01 10.77 25.22
C ASN A 291 0.51 10.82 23.76
N ALA A 292 1.78 10.52 23.55
CA ALA A 292 2.36 10.48 22.18
C ALA A 292 1.57 9.54 21.25
N ILE A 293 1.07 8.41 21.78
CA ILE A 293 0.26 7.47 20.99
C ILE A 293 -1.04 8.14 20.48
N SER A 294 -1.73 8.92 21.32
CA SER A 294 -2.96 9.63 20.92
C SER A 294 -2.71 10.61 19.77
N TRP A 295 -1.61 11.38 19.86
CA TRP A 295 -1.19 12.30 18.82
C TRP A 295 -0.80 11.56 17.54
N ASN A 296 0.05 10.54 17.65
CA ASN A 296 0.51 9.74 16.51
C ASN A 296 -0.65 9.05 15.78
N THR A 297 -1.62 8.52 16.51
CA THR A 297 -2.81 7.89 15.95
C THR A 297 -3.63 8.88 15.13
N LEU A 298 -3.86 10.09 15.65
CA LEU A 298 -4.65 11.09 14.94
C LEU A 298 -3.88 11.68 13.73
N ILE A 299 -2.58 11.91 13.87
CA ILE A 299 -1.71 12.36 12.78
C ILE A 299 -1.69 11.32 11.66
N SER A 300 -1.43 10.04 12.00
CA SER A 300 -1.44 8.93 11.05
C SER A 300 -2.80 8.79 10.36
N GLY A 301 -3.90 8.94 11.11
CA GLY A 301 -5.25 8.95 10.58
C GLY A 301 -5.49 10.06 9.56
N CYS A 302 -5.01 11.28 9.81
CA CYS A 302 -5.09 12.39 8.84
C CYS A 302 -4.27 12.09 7.57
N VAL A 303 -3.06 11.53 7.73
CA VAL A 303 -2.21 11.15 6.60
C VAL A 303 -2.88 10.09 5.73
N HIS A 304 -3.45 9.05 6.37
CA HIS A 304 -4.13 7.94 5.66
C HIS A 304 -5.35 8.41 4.86
N ASN A 305 -6.06 9.40 5.39
CA ASN A 305 -7.23 10.01 4.73
C ASN A 305 -6.85 11.17 3.78
N GLY A 306 -5.58 11.41 3.50
CA GLY A 306 -5.11 12.45 2.57
C GLY A 306 -5.22 13.89 3.08
N ASP A 307 -5.61 14.11 4.34
CA ASP A 307 -5.73 15.45 4.92
C ASP A 307 -4.39 15.94 5.49
N THR A 308 -3.47 16.23 4.59
CA THR A 308 -2.09 16.65 4.92
C THR A 308 -2.06 17.96 5.71
N LYS A 309 -2.98 18.89 5.42
CA LYS A 309 -3.04 20.19 6.10
C LYS A 309 -3.34 20.02 7.58
N LYS A 310 -4.30 19.18 7.93
CA LYS A 310 -4.63 18.92 9.35
C LYS A 310 -3.53 18.13 10.04
N ALA A 311 -2.88 17.19 9.36
CA ALA A 311 -1.77 16.43 9.94
C ALA A 311 -0.59 17.35 10.34
N VAL A 312 -0.22 18.31 9.47
CA VAL A 312 0.81 19.31 9.78
C VAL A 312 0.38 20.23 10.93
N ALA A 313 -0.88 20.67 10.95
CA ALA A 313 -1.40 21.50 12.05
C ALA A 313 -1.37 20.76 13.40
N LEU A 314 -1.68 19.46 13.41
CA LEU A 314 -1.58 18.61 14.60
C LEU A 314 -0.14 18.46 15.09
N LEU A 315 0.81 18.30 14.16
CA LEU A 315 2.24 18.23 14.52
C LEU A 315 2.70 19.50 15.21
N HIS A 316 2.37 20.67 14.65
CA HIS A 316 2.69 21.95 15.29
C HIS A 316 2.05 22.08 16.67
N LYS A 317 0.80 21.64 16.83
CA LYS A 317 0.12 21.66 18.12
C LYS A 317 0.76 20.74 19.13
N MET A 318 1.16 19.52 18.73
CA MET A 318 1.90 18.57 19.57
C MET A 318 3.21 19.19 20.08
N GLN A 319 3.94 19.92 19.21
CA GLN A 319 5.17 20.63 19.58
C GLN A 319 4.89 21.80 20.54
N GLN A 320 3.80 22.55 20.34
CA GLN A 320 3.38 23.62 21.25
C GLN A 320 3.05 23.10 22.66
N GLU A 321 2.48 21.89 22.76
CA GLU A 321 2.23 21.20 24.02
C GLU A 321 3.52 20.59 24.63
N LYS A 322 4.70 20.88 24.06
CA LYS A 322 6.03 20.42 24.50
C LYS A 322 6.16 18.88 24.52
N MET A 323 5.40 18.20 23.68
CA MET A 323 5.55 16.78 23.48
C MET A 323 6.75 16.53 22.55
N GLU A 324 7.66 15.67 22.96
CA GLU A 324 8.79 15.26 22.11
C GLU A 324 8.30 14.38 20.96
N LEU A 325 8.87 14.61 19.77
CA LEU A 325 8.60 13.76 18.61
C LEU A 325 9.39 12.46 18.79
N ASP A 326 8.68 11.37 18.92
CA ASP A 326 9.28 10.05 18.97
C ASP A 326 9.47 9.44 17.57
N LEU A 327 10.10 8.29 17.51
CA LEU A 327 10.34 7.56 16.25
C LEU A 327 9.04 7.29 15.49
N VAL A 328 7.97 6.95 16.21
CA VAL A 328 6.65 6.63 15.61
C VAL A 328 6.02 7.86 14.99
N THR A 329 6.15 9.03 15.66
CA THR A 329 5.70 10.33 15.09
C THR A 329 6.40 10.61 13.77
N LEU A 330 7.73 10.46 13.72
CA LEU A 330 8.50 10.70 12.49
C LEU A 330 8.09 9.78 11.35
N ILE A 331 7.98 8.47 11.62
CA ILE A 331 7.54 7.49 10.61
C ILE A 331 6.12 7.81 10.11
N SER A 332 5.23 8.25 10.99
CA SER A 332 3.85 8.57 10.64
C SER A 332 3.71 9.84 9.79
N ILE A 333 4.64 10.82 9.93
CA ILE A 333 4.53 12.10 9.26
C ILE A 333 5.32 12.19 7.94
N ILE A 334 6.39 11.41 7.78
CA ILE A 334 7.18 11.37 6.54
C ILE A 334 6.33 11.18 5.28
N PRO A 335 5.28 10.31 5.26
CA PRO A 335 4.42 10.14 4.10
C PRO A 335 3.69 11.42 3.64
N ILE A 336 3.56 12.44 4.50
CA ILE A 336 2.97 13.73 4.12
C ILE A 336 3.81 14.43 3.04
N CYS A 337 5.12 14.34 3.14
CA CYS A 337 6.03 14.96 2.18
C CYS A 337 5.83 14.41 0.77
N ARG A 338 5.46 13.13 0.66
CA ARG A 338 5.12 12.47 -0.60
C ARG A 338 3.90 13.09 -1.27
N VAL A 339 2.82 13.33 -0.50
CA VAL A 339 1.56 13.89 -1.03
C VAL A 339 1.72 15.38 -1.39
N ALA A 340 2.55 16.11 -0.62
CA ALA A 340 2.78 17.53 -0.81
C ALA A 340 3.94 17.84 -1.77
N GLU A 341 4.63 16.84 -2.31
CA GLU A 341 5.83 16.98 -3.16
C GLU A 341 6.85 17.95 -2.56
N ASN A 342 6.92 18.02 -1.22
CA ASN A 342 7.70 19.04 -0.51
C ASN A 342 9.00 18.45 0.03
N LEU A 343 10.03 18.44 -0.80
CA LEU A 343 11.37 17.97 -0.45
C LEU A 343 11.97 18.71 0.75
N ILE A 344 11.74 20.02 0.89
CA ILE A 344 12.31 20.84 1.96
C ILE A 344 11.80 20.37 3.33
N GLN A 345 10.51 20.08 3.46
CA GLN A 345 9.93 19.54 4.69
C GLN A 345 10.50 18.15 5.02
N GLY A 346 10.65 17.31 4.00
CA GLY A 346 11.29 15.99 4.16
C GLY A 346 12.72 16.09 4.65
N MET A 347 13.53 17.00 4.09
CA MET A 347 14.90 17.27 4.55
C MET A 347 14.94 17.80 5.99
N THR A 348 13.97 18.62 6.38
CA THR A 348 13.87 19.14 7.77
C THR A 348 13.60 18.00 8.75
N LEU A 349 12.69 17.08 8.42
CA LEU A 349 12.40 15.89 9.24
C LEU A 349 13.61 14.96 9.31
N HIS A 350 14.33 14.78 8.21
CA HIS A 350 15.56 14.01 8.19
C HIS A 350 16.63 14.64 9.08
N GLY A 351 16.84 15.96 8.99
CA GLY A 351 17.74 16.71 9.88
C GLY A 351 17.38 16.57 11.37
N TYR A 352 16.07 16.56 11.69
CA TYR A 352 15.60 16.31 13.05
C TYR A 352 15.92 14.87 13.49
N ALA A 353 15.71 13.88 12.63
CA ALA A 353 16.04 12.48 12.91
C ALA A 353 17.53 12.27 13.21
N ILE A 354 18.41 12.98 12.49
CA ILE A 354 19.85 12.96 12.75
C ILE A 354 20.16 13.58 14.13
N LYS A 355 19.56 14.73 14.43
CA LYS A 355 19.80 15.45 15.70
C LYS A 355 19.32 14.66 16.92
N THR A 356 18.26 13.89 16.79
CA THR A 356 17.69 13.06 17.89
C THR A 356 18.31 11.67 17.99
N GLY A 357 19.24 11.30 17.08
CA GLY A 357 19.89 10.00 17.08
C GLY A 357 19.07 8.86 16.48
N PHE A 358 17.90 9.12 15.85
CA PHE A 358 17.06 8.11 15.21
C PHE A 358 17.54 7.70 13.81
N SER A 359 18.59 8.33 13.30
CA SER A 359 19.14 8.08 11.95
C SER A 359 19.62 6.64 11.70
N CYS A 360 19.80 5.84 12.74
CA CYS A 360 20.20 4.43 12.62
C CYS A 360 19.01 3.46 12.64
N ASP A 361 17.79 3.94 12.86
CA ASP A 361 16.62 3.07 12.87
C ASP A 361 16.23 2.66 11.46
N VAL A 362 16.15 1.35 11.21
CA VAL A 362 15.89 0.78 9.88
C VAL A 362 14.50 1.21 9.34
N SER A 363 13.48 1.28 10.20
CA SER A 363 12.12 1.62 9.78
C SER A 363 12.03 3.08 9.35
N LEU A 364 12.68 3.98 10.10
CA LEU A 364 12.75 5.39 9.75
C LEU A 364 13.54 5.62 8.47
N VAL A 365 14.70 4.97 8.32
CA VAL A 365 15.52 5.10 7.10
C VAL A 365 14.76 4.59 5.88
N ASN A 366 14.00 3.49 5.99
CA ASN A 366 13.13 3.00 4.91
C ASN A 366 12.06 4.01 4.52
N ALA A 367 11.44 4.69 5.50
CA ALA A 367 10.47 5.75 5.24
C ALA A 367 11.13 6.95 4.54
N LEU A 368 12.34 7.35 4.96
CA LEU A 368 13.11 8.43 4.33
C LEU A 368 13.54 8.08 2.91
N ILE A 369 14.00 6.85 2.65
CA ILE A 369 14.31 6.36 1.30
C ILE A 369 13.07 6.54 0.40
N SER A 370 11.93 6.02 0.84
CA SER A 370 10.67 6.15 0.09
C SER A 370 10.28 7.61 -0.13
N MET A 371 10.47 8.48 0.85
CA MET A 371 10.19 9.91 0.76
C MET A 371 11.07 10.58 -0.30
N TYR A 372 12.39 10.38 -0.27
CA TYR A 372 13.30 10.99 -1.23
C TYR A 372 12.99 10.56 -2.67
N PHE A 373 12.74 9.27 -2.90
CA PHE A 373 12.31 8.80 -4.22
C PHE A 373 11.00 9.46 -4.66
N ASN A 374 10.01 9.56 -3.79
CA ASN A 374 8.71 10.18 -4.14
C ASN A 374 8.84 11.69 -4.41
N CYS A 375 9.79 12.37 -3.77
CA CYS A 375 10.09 13.78 -4.02
C CYS A 375 11.04 14.01 -5.22
N GLY A 376 11.47 12.95 -5.92
CA GLY A 376 12.32 13.04 -7.11
C GLY A 376 13.83 13.08 -6.83
N ASP A 377 14.28 13.05 -5.58
CA ASP A 377 15.72 13.00 -5.23
C ASP A 377 16.20 11.54 -5.13
N ILE A 378 16.44 10.96 -6.30
CA ILE A 378 16.92 9.59 -6.45
C ILE A 378 18.29 9.40 -5.77
N ASN A 379 19.16 10.41 -5.85
CA ASN A 379 20.52 10.31 -5.33
C ASN A 379 20.54 10.23 -3.80
N ALA A 380 19.75 11.07 -3.11
CA ALA A 380 19.62 11.02 -1.66
C ALA A 380 19.01 9.69 -1.18
N GLY A 381 17.96 9.20 -1.87
CA GLY A 381 17.36 7.91 -1.56
C GLY A 381 18.34 6.74 -1.70
N LYS A 382 19.11 6.73 -2.78
CA LYS A 382 20.17 5.73 -3.03
C LYS A 382 21.26 5.81 -1.97
N PHE A 383 21.75 7.00 -1.67
CA PHE A 383 22.80 7.23 -0.66
C PHE A 383 22.38 6.70 0.72
N LEU A 384 21.17 6.98 1.17
CA LEU A 384 20.66 6.47 2.43
C LEU A 384 20.67 4.93 2.47
N PHE A 385 20.25 4.29 1.38
CA PHE A 385 20.28 2.84 1.29
C PHE A 385 21.71 2.28 1.33
N GLU A 386 22.68 2.92 0.68
CA GLU A 386 24.08 2.50 0.65
C GLU A 386 24.76 2.60 2.02
N VAL A 387 24.42 3.64 2.80
CA VAL A 387 25.00 3.89 4.14
C VAL A 387 24.35 3.00 5.23
N MET A 388 23.23 2.33 4.95
CA MET A 388 22.59 1.44 5.92
C MET A 388 23.51 0.30 6.35
N PRO A 389 23.76 0.11 7.67
CA PRO A 389 24.58 -1.00 8.16
C PRO A 389 23.90 -2.37 8.00
N TRP A 390 22.57 -2.39 8.08
CA TRP A 390 21.74 -3.59 7.93
C TRP A 390 20.59 -3.32 6.98
N ARG A 391 20.49 -4.12 5.93
CA ARG A 391 19.43 -4.02 4.92
C ARG A 391 18.43 -5.13 5.11
N SER A 392 17.20 -4.76 5.45
CA SER A 392 16.08 -5.70 5.53
C SER A 392 15.42 -5.87 4.15
N ILE A 393 14.56 -6.87 4.02
CA ILE A 393 13.73 -7.02 2.82
C ILE A 393 12.87 -5.78 2.53
N VAL A 394 12.45 -5.05 3.58
CA VAL A 394 11.71 -3.79 3.45
C VAL A 394 12.59 -2.70 2.84
N SER A 395 13.88 -2.63 3.22
CA SER A 395 14.84 -1.68 2.66
C SER A 395 15.04 -1.92 1.16
N TRP A 396 15.23 -3.17 0.76
CA TRP A 396 15.33 -3.56 -0.65
C TRP A 396 14.05 -3.22 -1.42
N ASN A 397 12.88 -3.50 -0.84
CA ASN A 397 11.61 -3.17 -1.48
C ASN A 397 11.41 -1.66 -1.62
N ALA A 398 11.82 -0.85 -0.65
CA ALA A 398 11.77 0.62 -0.75
C ALA A 398 12.63 1.13 -1.92
N LEU A 399 13.86 0.62 -2.05
CA LEU A 399 14.77 0.96 -3.15
C LEU A 399 14.20 0.54 -4.52
N ILE A 400 13.77 -0.72 -4.65
CA ILE A 400 13.23 -1.28 -5.89
C ILE A 400 11.95 -0.51 -6.31
N THR A 401 11.06 -0.22 -5.34
CA THR A 401 9.85 0.56 -5.60
C THR A 401 10.19 1.98 -6.05
N GLY A 402 11.19 2.60 -5.42
CA GLY A 402 11.66 3.93 -5.79
C GLY A 402 12.17 3.98 -7.23
N TYR A 403 13.05 3.07 -7.62
CA TYR A 403 13.54 2.99 -9.00
C TYR A 403 12.42 2.68 -10.00
N ARG A 404 11.47 1.80 -9.65
CA ARG A 404 10.31 1.50 -10.50
C ARG A 404 9.45 2.74 -10.73
N PHE A 405 9.22 3.54 -9.70
CA PHE A 405 8.44 4.77 -9.80
C PHE A 405 9.04 5.78 -10.79
N HIS A 406 10.38 5.82 -10.89
CA HIS A 406 11.11 6.66 -11.84
C HIS A 406 11.42 5.96 -13.18
N TYR A 407 10.79 4.83 -13.47
CA TYR A 407 10.99 4.06 -14.72
C TYR A 407 12.45 3.62 -14.97
N LEU A 408 13.27 3.52 -13.93
CA LEU A 408 14.68 3.09 -13.98
C LEU A 408 14.78 1.55 -13.95
N GLN A 409 14.34 0.92 -15.04
CA GLN A 409 14.19 -0.55 -15.09
C GLN A 409 15.51 -1.32 -14.94
N ASN A 410 16.63 -0.74 -15.39
CA ASN A 410 17.96 -1.35 -15.26
C ASN A 410 18.38 -1.42 -13.78
N GLU A 411 18.17 -0.32 -13.05
CA GLU A 411 18.47 -0.19 -11.63
C GLU A 411 17.58 -1.09 -10.77
N VAL A 412 16.31 -1.27 -11.16
CA VAL A 412 15.38 -2.23 -10.52
C VAL A 412 15.96 -3.64 -10.61
N MET A 413 16.37 -4.08 -11.81
CA MET A 413 16.90 -5.43 -12.01
C MET A 413 18.29 -5.62 -11.37
N ALA A 414 19.15 -4.60 -11.40
CA ALA A 414 20.45 -4.63 -10.74
C ALA A 414 20.30 -4.76 -9.20
N SER A 415 19.38 -3.99 -8.61
CA SER A 415 19.05 -4.05 -7.19
C SER A 415 18.50 -5.42 -6.78
N PHE A 416 17.65 -6.02 -7.59
CA PHE A 416 17.17 -7.38 -7.34
C PHE A 416 18.29 -8.42 -7.38
N CYS A 417 19.18 -8.36 -8.37
CA CYS A 417 20.33 -9.25 -8.45
C CYS A 417 21.25 -9.09 -7.23
N GLN A 418 21.43 -7.85 -6.76
CA GLN A 418 22.25 -7.59 -5.56
C GLN A 418 21.56 -8.14 -4.29
N MET A 419 20.24 -7.93 -4.14
CA MET A 419 19.45 -8.48 -3.04
C MET A 419 19.64 -10.01 -2.90
N ILE A 420 19.59 -10.73 -4.04
CA ILE A 420 19.80 -12.19 -4.06
C ILE A 420 21.23 -12.56 -3.69
N ARG A 421 22.26 -11.82 -4.18
CA ARG A 421 23.67 -12.04 -3.83
C ARG A 421 23.93 -11.84 -2.33
N GLU A 422 23.25 -10.90 -1.71
CA GLU A 422 23.31 -10.67 -0.25
C GLU A 422 22.50 -11.70 0.56
N GLY A 423 21.94 -12.73 -0.09
CA GLY A 423 21.22 -13.84 0.56
C GLY A 423 19.80 -13.51 1.00
N GLN A 424 19.26 -12.35 0.61
CA GLN A 424 17.89 -11.97 0.92
C GLN A 424 16.92 -12.66 -0.03
N LYS A 425 15.93 -13.33 0.53
CA LYS A 425 14.88 -13.99 -0.28
C LYS A 425 13.82 -12.97 -0.69
N PRO A 426 13.44 -12.90 -1.98
CA PRO A 426 12.37 -12.03 -2.42
C PRO A 426 11.04 -12.47 -1.81
N ASN A 427 10.24 -11.50 -1.40
CA ASN A 427 8.87 -11.73 -0.96
C ASN A 427 7.87 -11.29 -2.03
N TYR A 428 6.59 -11.45 -1.70
CA TYR A 428 5.47 -11.03 -2.52
C TYR A 428 5.60 -9.59 -3.06
N VAL A 429 5.92 -8.61 -2.20
CA VAL A 429 6.08 -7.19 -2.60
C VAL A 429 7.24 -7.01 -3.58
N THR A 430 8.36 -7.71 -3.36
CA THR A 430 9.51 -7.68 -4.27
C THR A 430 9.10 -8.09 -5.68
N LEU A 431 8.41 -9.24 -5.80
CA LEU A 431 8.03 -9.79 -7.11
C LEU A 431 7.00 -8.92 -7.83
N LEU A 432 6.03 -8.34 -7.10
CA LEU A 432 5.07 -7.37 -7.67
C LEU A 432 5.74 -6.12 -8.26
N ASN A 433 6.83 -5.66 -7.65
CA ASN A 433 7.58 -4.52 -8.17
C ASN A 433 8.48 -4.86 -9.37
N LEU A 434 8.95 -6.11 -9.45
CA LEU A 434 9.84 -6.56 -10.54
C LEU A 434 9.09 -6.85 -11.84
N LEU A 435 7.92 -7.50 -11.77
CA LEU A 435 7.16 -7.97 -12.94
C LEU A 435 6.86 -6.84 -13.95
N PRO A 436 6.39 -5.63 -13.53
CA PRO A 436 6.18 -4.54 -14.45
C PRO A 436 7.47 -3.99 -15.08
N SER A 437 8.63 -4.22 -14.45
CA SER A 437 9.92 -3.67 -14.87
C SER A 437 10.71 -4.58 -15.83
N CYS A 438 10.19 -5.76 -16.14
CA CYS A 438 10.83 -6.70 -17.08
C CYS A 438 10.90 -6.12 -18.49
N ARG A 439 12.10 -6.17 -19.09
CA ARG A 439 12.36 -5.75 -20.47
C ARG A 439 12.40 -6.91 -21.47
N THR A 440 12.64 -8.11 -20.97
CA THR A 440 12.74 -9.31 -21.80
C THR A 440 11.90 -10.43 -21.22
N LEU A 441 11.39 -11.31 -22.09
CA LEU A 441 10.65 -12.50 -21.68
C LEU A 441 11.49 -13.41 -20.77
N LEU A 442 12.81 -13.48 -20.96
CA LEU A 442 13.71 -14.29 -20.15
C LEU A 442 13.75 -13.79 -18.69
N GLN A 443 13.83 -12.47 -18.49
CA GLN A 443 13.73 -11.88 -17.15
C GLN A 443 12.39 -12.23 -16.50
N GLY A 444 11.28 -12.09 -17.23
CA GLY A 444 9.95 -12.45 -16.74
C GLY A 444 9.84 -13.93 -16.33
N LYS A 445 10.37 -14.85 -17.15
CA LYS A 445 10.42 -16.29 -16.81
C LYS A 445 11.27 -16.57 -15.57
N SER A 446 12.39 -15.86 -15.36
CA SER A 446 13.23 -16.01 -14.18
C SER A 446 12.49 -15.57 -12.90
N ILE A 447 11.75 -14.45 -12.97
CA ILE A 447 10.95 -13.95 -11.85
C ILE A 447 9.76 -14.90 -11.57
N HIS A 448 9.11 -15.40 -12.62
CA HIS A 448 8.06 -16.44 -12.49
C HIS A 448 8.60 -17.68 -11.78
N ALA A 449 9.77 -18.21 -12.20
CA ALA A 449 10.42 -19.34 -11.52
C ALA A 449 10.75 -19.01 -10.04
N SER A 450 11.07 -17.77 -9.73
CA SER A 450 11.25 -17.34 -8.33
C SER A 450 9.94 -17.34 -7.55
N ALA A 451 8.83 -16.88 -8.14
CA ALA A 451 7.51 -16.92 -7.51
C ALA A 451 7.07 -18.38 -7.20
N VAL A 452 7.35 -19.32 -8.10
CA VAL A 452 7.10 -20.76 -7.88
C VAL A 452 7.94 -21.28 -6.71
N ARG A 453 9.25 -20.99 -6.70
CA ARG A 453 10.17 -21.47 -5.64
C ARG A 453 9.86 -20.90 -4.26
N THR A 454 9.34 -19.70 -4.18
CA THR A 454 8.97 -19.04 -2.92
C THR A 454 7.54 -19.39 -2.48
N GLY A 455 6.76 -20.11 -3.30
CA GLY A 455 5.39 -20.49 -3.00
C GLY A 455 4.35 -19.37 -3.12
N VAL A 456 4.75 -18.15 -3.51
CA VAL A 456 3.83 -17.00 -3.61
C VAL A 456 3.05 -16.96 -4.93
N ILE A 457 3.23 -17.95 -5.79
CA ILE A 457 2.53 -18.01 -7.07
C ILE A 457 1.01 -18.23 -6.92
N VAL A 458 0.55 -18.68 -5.76
CA VAL A 458 -0.89 -18.87 -5.48
C VAL A 458 -1.63 -17.55 -5.19
N GLU A 459 -0.89 -16.47 -4.95
CA GLU A 459 -1.47 -15.17 -4.67
C GLU A 459 -2.02 -14.51 -5.94
N THR A 460 -3.31 -14.18 -5.96
CA THR A 460 -3.99 -13.57 -7.12
C THR A 460 -3.24 -12.36 -7.71
N PRO A 461 -2.72 -11.39 -6.93
CA PRO A 461 -2.00 -10.26 -7.51
C PRO A 461 -0.69 -10.63 -8.21
N ILE A 462 -0.04 -11.73 -7.81
CA ILE A 462 1.14 -12.26 -8.53
C ILE A 462 0.71 -12.86 -9.87
N ILE A 463 -0.35 -13.67 -9.85
CA ILE A 463 -0.87 -14.28 -11.09
C ILE A 463 -1.30 -13.21 -12.08
N THR A 464 -2.07 -12.20 -11.66
CA THR A 464 -2.51 -11.10 -12.51
C THR A 464 -1.34 -10.28 -13.07
N SER A 465 -0.30 -10.04 -12.27
CA SER A 465 0.92 -9.36 -12.72
C SER A 465 1.73 -10.20 -13.71
N LEU A 466 1.79 -11.53 -13.53
CA LEU A 466 2.41 -12.47 -14.46
C LEU A 466 1.63 -12.54 -15.78
N ILE A 467 0.30 -12.59 -15.73
CA ILE A 467 -0.57 -12.53 -16.92
C ILE A 467 -0.24 -11.26 -17.72
N SER A 468 -0.24 -10.10 -17.06
CA SER A 468 0.08 -8.81 -17.69
C SER A 468 1.51 -8.78 -18.27
N MET A 469 2.48 -9.38 -17.59
CA MET A 469 3.86 -9.49 -18.05
C MET A 469 3.95 -10.36 -19.31
N TYR A 470 3.36 -11.58 -19.32
CA TYR A 470 3.38 -12.44 -20.49
C TYR A 470 2.63 -11.84 -21.67
N ALA A 471 1.56 -11.10 -21.42
CA ALA A 471 0.83 -10.36 -22.46
C ALA A 471 1.69 -9.33 -23.18
N ARG A 472 2.50 -8.55 -22.45
CA ARG A 472 3.43 -7.57 -23.06
C ARG A 472 4.46 -8.21 -24.00
N PHE A 473 4.75 -9.50 -23.82
CA PHE A 473 5.66 -10.26 -24.66
C PHE A 473 4.91 -11.18 -25.66
N GLU A 474 3.62 -10.96 -25.86
CA GLU A 474 2.74 -11.71 -26.78
C GLU A 474 2.76 -13.23 -26.57
N ASN A 475 3.03 -13.68 -25.35
CA ASN A 475 3.09 -15.11 -25.00
C ASN A 475 1.73 -15.61 -24.49
N ILE A 476 0.82 -15.83 -25.45
CA ILE A 476 -0.58 -16.18 -25.18
C ILE A 476 -0.71 -17.48 -24.37
N ASN A 477 0.02 -18.53 -24.73
CA ASN A 477 -0.08 -19.82 -24.05
C ASN A 477 0.25 -19.74 -22.55
N SER A 478 1.24 -18.92 -22.18
CA SER A 478 1.66 -18.79 -20.79
C SER A 478 0.63 -18.04 -19.93
N PHE A 479 -0.03 -17.00 -20.45
CA PHE A 479 -1.00 -16.27 -19.66
C PHE A 479 -2.33 -17.02 -19.52
N ILE A 480 -2.76 -17.79 -20.55
CA ILE A 480 -3.93 -18.69 -20.45
C ILE A 480 -3.67 -19.77 -19.40
N PHE A 481 -2.50 -20.41 -19.43
CA PHE A 481 -2.12 -21.40 -18.42
C PHE A 481 -2.19 -20.85 -16.99
N LEU A 482 -1.70 -19.63 -16.77
CA LEU A 482 -1.78 -18.98 -15.45
C LEU A 482 -3.20 -18.69 -15.01
N PHE A 483 -4.08 -18.33 -15.94
CA PHE A 483 -5.50 -18.15 -15.64
C PHE A 483 -6.17 -19.47 -15.23
N GLU A 484 -5.87 -20.55 -15.94
CA GLU A 484 -6.41 -21.87 -15.60
C GLU A 484 -5.93 -22.37 -14.23
N MET A 485 -4.68 -22.04 -13.85
CA MET A 485 -4.12 -22.37 -12.53
C MET A 485 -4.72 -21.54 -11.39
N GLY A 486 -5.08 -20.29 -11.64
CA GLY A 486 -5.42 -19.32 -10.59
C GLY A 486 -6.80 -19.47 -9.96
N GLY A 487 -7.64 -20.41 -10.47
CA GLY A 487 -9.02 -20.60 -9.98
C GLY A 487 -10.01 -19.64 -10.64
N LYS A 488 -11.06 -20.21 -11.25
CA LYS A 488 -12.06 -19.45 -12.02
C LYS A 488 -13.09 -18.69 -11.15
N GLU A 489 -12.93 -18.71 -9.84
CA GLU A 489 -13.84 -18.05 -8.89
C GLU A 489 -13.47 -16.57 -8.66
N ASP A 490 -12.19 -16.19 -8.88
CA ASP A 490 -11.69 -14.85 -8.60
C ASP A 490 -11.88 -13.91 -9.80
N ILE A 491 -12.75 -12.91 -9.64
CA ILE A 491 -13.06 -11.88 -10.65
C ILE A 491 -11.81 -11.12 -11.11
N ALA A 492 -10.79 -10.96 -10.27
CA ALA A 492 -9.58 -10.23 -10.62
C ALA A 492 -8.79 -10.93 -11.76
N LEU A 493 -8.82 -12.26 -11.83
CA LEU A 493 -8.19 -13.03 -12.91
C LEU A 493 -8.93 -12.85 -14.23
N TRP A 494 -10.25 -12.85 -14.21
CA TRP A 494 -11.07 -12.57 -15.38
C TRP A 494 -10.83 -11.16 -15.93
N ASN A 495 -10.80 -10.18 -15.03
CA ASN A 495 -10.51 -8.79 -15.38
C ASN A 495 -9.10 -8.63 -16.00
N ALA A 496 -8.10 -9.32 -15.43
CA ALA A 496 -6.74 -9.30 -15.97
C ALA A 496 -6.69 -9.84 -17.40
N ILE A 497 -7.31 -11.01 -17.67
CA ILE A 497 -7.33 -11.62 -19.00
C ILE A 497 -8.10 -10.75 -20.01
N MET A 498 -9.29 -10.28 -19.65
CA MET A 498 -10.08 -9.42 -20.53
C MET A 498 -9.31 -8.14 -20.89
N SER A 499 -8.65 -7.51 -19.90
CA SER A 499 -7.81 -6.34 -20.13
C SER A 499 -6.63 -6.64 -21.07
N VAL A 500 -5.99 -7.80 -20.91
CA VAL A 500 -4.90 -8.26 -21.78
C VAL A 500 -5.38 -8.41 -23.22
N TYR A 501 -6.52 -9.04 -23.47
CA TYR A 501 -7.05 -9.19 -24.82
C TYR A 501 -7.39 -7.83 -25.46
N VAL A 502 -7.90 -6.88 -24.67
CA VAL A 502 -8.11 -5.51 -25.14
C VAL A 502 -6.77 -4.84 -25.52
N GLN A 503 -5.74 -4.96 -24.66
CA GLN A 503 -4.42 -4.36 -24.92
C GLN A 503 -3.71 -4.96 -26.14
N THR A 504 -3.88 -6.26 -26.39
CA THR A 504 -3.31 -6.98 -27.54
C THR A 504 -4.15 -6.86 -28.82
N LYS A 505 -5.16 -5.98 -28.83
CA LYS A 505 -6.08 -5.74 -29.95
C LYS A 505 -6.91 -6.97 -30.37
N ASN A 506 -7.09 -7.92 -29.47
CA ASN A 506 -7.91 -9.12 -29.63
C ASN A 506 -9.27 -8.94 -28.95
N ALA A 507 -9.97 -7.86 -29.25
CA ALA A 507 -11.21 -7.45 -28.59
C ALA A 507 -12.33 -8.51 -28.66
N LYS A 508 -12.40 -9.32 -29.72
CA LYS A 508 -13.34 -10.42 -29.84
C LYS A 508 -13.17 -11.46 -28.74
N GLU A 509 -11.95 -11.84 -28.45
CA GLU A 509 -11.62 -12.80 -27.40
C GLU A 509 -12.02 -12.25 -26.01
N SER A 510 -11.84 -10.95 -25.77
CA SER A 510 -12.28 -10.31 -24.53
C SER A 510 -13.80 -10.43 -24.33
N VAL A 511 -14.60 -10.27 -25.40
CA VAL A 511 -16.06 -10.48 -25.35
C VAL A 511 -16.41 -11.95 -25.10
N THR A 512 -15.71 -12.89 -25.72
CA THR A 512 -15.91 -14.32 -25.51
C THR A 512 -15.63 -14.70 -24.04
N PHE A 513 -14.54 -14.20 -23.47
CA PHE A 513 -14.22 -14.41 -22.04
C PHE A 513 -15.26 -13.80 -21.11
N PHE A 514 -15.88 -12.68 -21.48
CA PHE A 514 -16.98 -12.14 -20.70
C PHE A 514 -18.19 -13.10 -20.71
N CYS A 515 -18.52 -13.71 -21.84
CA CYS A 515 -19.58 -14.74 -21.87
C CYS A 515 -19.24 -15.97 -21.02
N GLU A 516 -17.98 -16.41 -21.04
CA GLU A 516 -17.51 -17.51 -20.20
C GLU A 516 -17.58 -17.17 -18.70
N LEU A 517 -17.24 -15.93 -18.32
CA LEU A 517 -17.39 -15.42 -16.95
C LEU A 517 -18.84 -15.55 -16.47
N LEU A 518 -19.81 -15.16 -17.32
CA LEU A 518 -21.23 -15.29 -16.99
C LEU A 518 -21.65 -16.77 -16.84
N HIS A 519 -21.15 -17.65 -17.69
CA HIS A 519 -21.38 -19.10 -17.57
C HIS A 519 -20.77 -19.70 -16.30
N ALA A 520 -19.61 -19.17 -15.85
CA ALA A 520 -18.99 -19.54 -14.58
C ALA A 520 -19.73 -18.98 -13.35
N ARG A 521 -20.82 -18.22 -13.55
CA ARG A 521 -21.61 -17.55 -12.50
C ARG A 521 -20.81 -16.62 -11.60
N VAL A 522 -19.73 -16.05 -12.11
CA VAL A 522 -18.97 -15.01 -11.42
C VAL A 522 -19.67 -13.66 -11.67
N GLU A 523 -19.92 -12.88 -10.63
CA GLU A 523 -20.56 -11.59 -10.80
C GLU A 523 -19.59 -10.55 -11.36
N PRO A 524 -19.92 -9.88 -12.49
CA PRO A 524 -19.11 -8.82 -13.05
C PRO A 524 -19.04 -7.60 -12.11
N ASP A 525 -17.87 -7.03 -11.98
CA ASP A 525 -17.62 -5.77 -11.28
C ASP A 525 -17.47 -4.59 -12.27
N TYR A 526 -17.22 -3.40 -11.74
CA TYR A 526 -17.05 -2.21 -12.58
C TYR A 526 -15.82 -2.30 -13.50
N ILE A 527 -14.73 -3.04 -13.11
CA ILE A 527 -13.53 -3.24 -13.92
C ILE A 527 -13.84 -4.15 -15.11
N THR A 528 -14.65 -5.20 -14.88
CA THR A 528 -15.16 -6.10 -15.94
C THR A 528 -15.86 -5.30 -17.02
N PHE A 529 -16.79 -4.41 -16.61
CA PHE A 529 -17.53 -3.57 -17.55
C PHE A 529 -16.61 -2.59 -18.29
N LEU A 530 -15.61 -1.99 -17.65
CA LEU A 530 -14.65 -1.13 -18.32
C LEU A 530 -13.85 -1.88 -19.40
N SER A 531 -13.40 -3.10 -19.11
CA SER A 531 -12.71 -3.94 -20.09
C SER A 531 -13.62 -4.31 -21.26
N LEU A 532 -14.89 -4.68 -20.97
CA LEU A 532 -15.89 -5.01 -21.98
C LEU A 532 -16.22 -3.80 -22.88
N ILE A 533 -16.46 -2.63 -22.28
CA ILE A 533 -16.72 -1.38 -23.00
C ILE A 533 -15.52 -1.03 -23.89
N SER A 534 -14.29 -1.16 -23.38
CA SER A 534 -13.07 -0.92 -24.17
C SER A 534 -12.94 -1.90 -25.35
N ALA A 535 -13.36 -3.16 -25.18
CA ALA A 535 -13.43 -4.12 -26.28
C ALA A 535 -14.48 -3.69 -27.34
N CYS A 536 -15.64 -3.22 -26.91
CA CYS A 536 -16.69 -2.71 -27.79
C CYS A 536 -16.23 -1.48 -28.59
N VAL A 537 -15.46 -0.58 -27.97
CA VAL A 537 -14.85 0.58 -28.66
C VAL A 537 -13.96 0.11 -29.81
N GLN A 538 -13.11 -0.91 -29.57
CA GLN A 538 -12.20 -1.44 -30.62
C GLN A 538 -12.97 -2.16 -31.73
N LEU A 539 -14.07 -2.83 -31.40
CA LEU A 539 -14.92 -3.52 -32.39
C LEU A 539 -15.83 -2.56 -33.17
N SER A 540 -16.04 -1.34 -32.66
CA SER A 540 -16.93 -0.32 -33.22
C SER A 540 -18.33 -0.85 -33.56
N SER A 541 -18.84 -1.82 -32.81
CA SER A 541 -20.13 -2.47 -33.02
C SER A 541 -21.23 -1.80 -32.21
N LEU A 542 -22.20 -1.16 -32.88
CA LEU A 542 -23.32 -0.49 -32.23
C LEU A 542 -24.29 -1.48 -31.55
N ASN A 543 -24.51 -2.66 -32.17
CA ASN A 543 -25.41 -3.68 -31.62
C ASN A 543 -24.85 -4.23 -30.29
N LEU A 544 -23.57 -4.56 -30.26
CA LEU A 544 -22.91 -5.01 -29.05
C LEU A 544 -22.92 -3.91 -27.97
N SER A 545 -22.67 -2.65 -28.35
CA SER A 545 -22.68 -1.51 -27.44
C SER A 545 -24.04 -1.33 -26.75
N ASN A 546 -25.14 -1.50 -27.52
CA ASN A 546 -26.52 -1.44 -26.97
C ASN A 546 -26.77 -2.59 -25.99
N SER A 547 -26.33 -3.81 -26.30
CA SER A 547 -26.46 -4.97 -25.41
C SER A 547 -25.69 -4.78 -24.10
N VAL A 548 -24.47 -4.28 -24.20
CA VAL A 548 -23.65 -3.98 -23.02
C VAL A 548 -24.27 -2.89 -22.16
N MET A 549 -24.79 -1.81 -22.78
CA MET A 549 -25.49 -0.74 -22.06
C MET A 549 -26.71 -1.28 -21.30
N ALA A 550 -27.53 -2.12 -21.96
CA ALA A 550 -28.70 -2.73 -21.31
C ALA A 550 -28.31 -3.58 -20.09
N TYR A 551 -27.22 -4.33 -20.20
CA TYR A 551 -26.72 -5.16 -19.12
C TYR A 551 -26.11 -4.32 -17.97
N VAL A 552 -25.38 -3.25 -18.27
CA VAL A 552 -24.88 -2.27 -17.28
C VAL A 552 -26.02 -1.67 -16.46
N ILE A 553 -27.12 -1.28 -17.15
CA ILE A 553 -28.33 -0.73 -16.50
C ILE A 553 -28.99 -1.81 -15.62
N GLN A 554 -29.15 -3.04 -16.14
CA GLN A 554 -29.72 -4.15 -15.38
C GLN A 554 -28.99 -4.44 -14.08
N LYS A 555 -27.66 -4.33 -14.08
CA LYS A 555 -26.81 -4.53 -12.91
C LYS A 555 -26.67 -3.27 -12.02
N GLY A 556 -27.24 -2.15 -12.40
CA GLY A 556 -27.26 -0.91 -11.62
C GLY A 556 -25.95 -0.11 -11.64
N PHE A 557 -25.07 -0.36 -12.61
CA PHE A 557 -23.79 0.36 -12.77
C PHE A 557 -23.92 1.64 -13.63
N ASP A 558 -25.10 1.94 -14.14
CA ASP A 558 -25.38 3.15 -14.93
C ASP A 558 -25.15 4.47 -14.18
N LYS A 559 -25.17 4.43 -12.83
CA LYS A 559 -24.88 5.58 -11.95
C LYS A 559 -23.41 5.73 -11.58
N HIS A 560 -22.58 4.77 -11.97
CA HIS A 560 -21.15 4.82 -11.66
C HIS A 560 -20.45 5.72 -12.68
N ILE A 561 -19.91 6.86 -12.22
CA ILE A 561 -19.39 7.93 -13.09
C ILE A 561 -18.34 7.44 -14.11
N VAL A 562 -17.43 6.54 -13.69
CA VAL A 562 -16.38 6.00 -14.56
C VAL A 562 -16.97 5.16 -15.70
N ILE A 563 -17.99 4.34 -15.40
CA ILE A 563 -18.68 3.52 -16.42
C ILE A 563 -19.48 4.42 -17.36
N SER A 564 -20.18 5.41 -16.82
CA SER A 564 -20.93 6.36 -17.64
C SER A 564 -20.00 7.14 -18.57
N ASN A 565 -18.84 7.58 -18.11
CA ASN A 565 -17.82 8.22 -18.94
C ASN A 565 -17.32 7.29 -20.07
N ALA A 566 -17.08 6.02 -19.75
CA ALA A 566 -16.69 5.02 -20.75
C ALA A 566 -17.82 4.74 -21.78
N LEU A 567 -19.06 4.72 -21.35
CA LEU A 567 -20.22 4.59 -22.27
C LEU A 567 -20.39 5.83 -23.17
N ILE A 568 -20.15 7.03 -22.65
CA ILE A 568 -20.15 8.26 -23.45
C ILE A 568 -19.11 8.14 -24.58
N ASP A 569 -17.87 7.74 -24.27
CA ASP A 569 -16.81 7.54 -25.27
C ASP A 569 -17.18 6.44 -26.29
N LEU A 570 -17.73 5.31 -25.80
CA LEU A 570 -18.19 4.21 -26.64
C LEU A 570 -19.21 4.67 -27.69
N PHE A 571 -20.31 5.31 -27.25
CA PHE A 571 -21.36 5.72 -28.18
C PHE A 571 -20.92 6.87 -29.09
N ALA A 572 -20.08 7.78 -28.62
CA ALA A 572 -19.47 8.80 -29.45
C ALA A 572 -18.65 8.18 -30.59
N ARG A 573 -17.78 7.19 -30.30
CA ARG A 573 -16.94 6.49 -31.30
C ARG A 573 -17.77 5.57 -32.21
N CYS A 574 -18.87 4.98 -31.71
CA CYS A 574 -19.77 4.18 -32.55
C CYS A 574 -20.72 5.03 -33.41
N GLY A 575 -20.55 6.34 -33.46
CA GLY A 575 -21.33 7.21 -34.32
C GLY A 575 -22.67 7.68 -33.75
N ASN A 576 -22.98 7.38 -32.50
CA ASN A 576 -24.26 7.74 -31.86
C ASN A 576 -24.11 8.80 -30.75
N ILE A 577 -23.81 10.02 -31.17
CA ILE A 577 -23.64 11.16 -30.26
C ILE A 577 -24.88 11.48 -29.45
N SER A 578 -26.09 11.14 -29.97
CA SER A 578 -27.36 11.42 -29.30
C SER A 578 -27.57 10.58 -28.03
N ILE A 579 -27.12 9.31 -28.03
CA ILE A 579 -27.10 8.46 -26.85
C ILE A 579 -26.04 8.95 -25.87
N ALA A 580 -24.82 9.26 -26.35
CA ALA A 580 -23.74 9.81 -25.52
C ALA A 580 -24.21 11.07 -24.76
N LYS A 581 -24.89 11.99 -25.43
CA LYS A 581 -25.48 13.20 -24.86
C LYS A 581 -26.52 12.87 -23.75
N LYS A 582 -27.40 11.93 -23.99
CA LYS A 582 -28.40 11.51 -22.99
C LYS A 582 -27.75 10.94 -21.73
N ILE A 583 -26.70 10.13 -21.88
CA ILE A 583 -25.95 9.59 -20.74
C ILE A 583 -25.28 10.74 -19.99
N PHE A 584 -24.63 11.67 -20.69
CA PHE A 584 -23.99 12.84 -20.10
C PHE A 584 -24.96 13.74 -19.33
N GLU A 585 -26.13 14.02 -19.90
CA GLU A 585 -27.16 14.82 -19.26
C GLU A 585 -27.79 14.13 -18.05
N GLY A 586 -27.87 12.80 -18.06
CA GLY A 586 -28.39 11.97 -16.97
C GLY A 586 -27.45 11.84 -15.76
N LEU A 587 -26.19 12.25 -15.87
CA LEU A 587 -25.24 12.20 -14.75
C LEU A 587 -25.65 13.17 -13.64
N SER A 588 -25.78 12.66 -12.41
CA SER A 588 -26.10 13.45 -11.22
C SER A 588 -24.97 14.41 -10.81
N SER A 589 -23.73 14.00 -11.05
CA SER A 589 -22.53 14.83 -10.89
C SER A 589 -21.61 14.58 -12.07
N LYS A 590 -21.01 15.63 -12.60
CA LYS A 590 -20.08 15.58 -13.74
C LYS A 590 -18.69 15.94 -13.24
N ASP A 591 -17.69 15.10 -13.54
CA ASP A 591 -16.28 15.39 -13.28
C ASP A 591 -15.58 15.96 -14.55
N ALA A 592 -14.32 16.35 -14.42
CA ALA A 592 -13.57 16.87 -15.56
C ALA A 592 -13.49 15.86 -16.72
N VAL A 593 -13.45 14.56 -16.40
CA VAL A 593 -13.42 13.49 -17.40
C VAL A 593 -14.76 13.42 -18.17
N SER A 594 -15.89 13.56 -17.49
CA SER A 594 -17.21 13.59 -18.15
C SER A 594 -17.29 14.70 -19.20
N TRP A 595 -16.86 15.91 -18.82
CA TRP A 595 -16.86 17.06 -19.73
C TRP A 595 -15.91 16.85 -20.90
N SER A 596 -14.64 16.46 -20.63
CA SER A 596 -13.64 16.25 -21.69
C SER A 596 -14.02 15.13 -22.66
N THR A 597 -14.63 14.04 -22.16
CA THR A 597 -15.10 12.94 -23.01
C THR A 597 -16.22 13.37 -23.93
N MET A 598 -17.20 14.13 -23.43
CA MET A 598 -18.30 14.60 -24.27
C MET A 598 -17.85 15.66 -25.28
N ILE A 599 -16.94 16.56 -24.87
CA ILE A 599 -16.30 17.54 -25.78
C ILE A 599 -15.56 16.81 -26.91
N ASN A 600 -14.75 15.79 -26.56
CA ASN A 600 -14.07 14.96 -27.57
C ASN A 600 -15.06 14.25 -28.49
N GLY A 601 -16.17 13.75 -27.94
CA GLY A 601 -17.24 13.14 -28.72
C GLY A 601 -17.80 14.07 -29.79
N TYR A 602 -18.14 15.30 -29.45
CA TYR A 602 -18.57 16.30 -30.43
C TYR A 602 -17.49 16.62 -31.46
N GLY A 603 -16.22 16.72 -31.03
CA GLY A 603 -15.10 16.92 -31.94
C GLY A 603 -14.96 15.80 -32.97
N LEU A 604 -15.10 14.53 -32.57
CA LEU A 604 -15.07 13.37 -33.48
C LEU A 604 -16.22 13.41 -34.52
N HIS A 605 -17.35 13.99 -34.15
CA HIS A 605 -18.50 14.16 -35.06
C HIS A 605 -18.45 15.44 -35.89
N GLY A 606 -17.38 16.25 -35.75
CA GLY A 606 -17.21 17.52 -36.48
C GLY A 606 -18.10 18.67 -35.96
N ASP A 607 -18.77 18.48 -34.81
CA ASP A 607 -19.61 19.52 -34.20
C ASP A 607 -18.78 20.36 -33.22
N SER A 608 -17.95 21.20 -33.80
CA SER A 608 -17.01 22.05 -33.06
C SER A 608 -17.73 23.14 -32.25
N GLU A 609 -18.88 23.62 -32.73
CA GLU A 609 -19.68 24.63 -32.02
C GLU A 609 -20.24 24.06 -30.72
N ALA A 610 -20.78 22.83 -30.75
CA ALA A 610 -21.25 22.15 -29.53
C ALA A 610 -20.11 21.88 -28.53
N ALA A 611 -18.90 21.52 -29.03
CA ALA A 611 -17.73 21.33 -28.18
C ALA A 611 -17.32 22.62 -27.46
N LEU A 612 -17.30 23.77 -28.14
CA LEU A 612 -17.03 25.09 -27.58
C LEU A 612 -18.11 25.53 -26.57
N ALA A 613 -19.38 25.26 -26.89
CA ALA A 613 -20.48 25.53 -25.98
C ALA A 613 -20.37 24.74 -24.68
N LEU A 614 -19.97 23.46 -24.76
CA LEU A 614 -19.75 22.62 -23.58
C LEU A 614 -18.58 23.11 -22.72
N LEU A 615 -17.48 23.58 -23.31
CA LEU A 615 -16.39 24.20 -22.55
C LEU A 615 -16.88 25.40 -21.75
N SER A 616 -17.72 26.24 -22.37
CA SER A 616 -18.32 27.39 -21.70
C SER A 616 -19.22 26.96 -20.55
N GLN A 617 -20.04 25.92 -20.72
CA GLN A 617 -20.88 25.34 -19.68
C GLN A 617 -20.06 24.74 -18.52
N MET A 618 -18.95 24.03 -18.81
CA MET A 618 -18.03 23.52 -17.83
C MET A 618 -17.48 24.64 -16.91
N ARG A 619 -17.04 25.74 -17.53
CA ARG A 619 -16.56 26.93 -16.78
C ARG A 619 -17.67 27.56 -15.92
N LEU A 620 -18.87 27.71 -16.46
CA LEU A 620 -20.03 28.21 -15.71
C LEU A 620 -20.43 27.32 -14.54
N SER A 621 -20.20 26.00 -14.62
CA SER A 621 -20.42 25.06 -13.52
C SER A 621 -19.34 25.14 -12.42
N GLY A 622 -18.34 26.01 -12.56
CA GLY A 622 -17.23 26.16 -11.63
C GLY A 622 -16.11 25.12 -11.78
N MET A 623 -16.18 24.27 -12.80
CA MET A 623 -15.14 23.27 -13.08
C MET A 623 -14.05 23.90 -13.94
N LYS A 624 -12.79 23.73 -13.50
CA LYS A 624 -11.62 24.21 -14.25
C LYS A 624 -11.25 23.19 -15.33
N PRO A 625 -11.07 23.64 -16.59
CA PRO A 625 -10.55 22.79 -17.65
C PRO A 625 -9.12 22.33 -17.32
N ASP A 626 -8.82 21.07 -17.59
CA ASP A 626 -7.48 20.50 -17.48
C ASP A 626 -6.81 20.38 -18.88
N GLY A 627 -5.57 19.90 -18.92
CA GLY A 627 -4.84 19.72 -20.17
C GLY A 627 -5.58 18.81 -21.17
N ILE A 628 -6.28 17.80 -20.70
CA ILE A 628 -7.03 16.86 -21.56
C ILE A 628 -8.24 17.57 -22.16
N THR A 629 -8.96 18.36 -21.38
CA THR A 629 -10.09 19.18 -21.84
C THR A 629 -9.65 20.14 -22.95
N TYR A 630 -8.53 20.85 -22.74
CA TYR A 630 -7.98 21.77 -23.74
C TYR A 630 -7.57 21.05 -25.03
N ALA A 631 -6.91 19.88 -24.93
CA ALA A 631 -6.56 19.07 -26.09
C ALA A 631 -7.81 18.63 -26.88
N SER A 632 -8.86 18.21 -26.19
CA SER A 632 -10.13 17.82 -26.80
C SER A 632 -10.79 18.97 -27.55
N VAL A 633 -10.83 20.18 -26.96
CA VAL A 633 -11.39 21.37 -27.62
C VAL A 633 -10.54 21.81 -28.82
N LEU A 634 -9.22 21.82 -28.68
CA LEU A 634 -8.31 22.15 -29.78
C LEU A 634 -8.44 21.16 -30.94
N SER A 635 -8.60 19.88 -30.65
CA SER A 635 -8.89 18.86 -31.65
C SER A 635 -10.22 19.12 -32.37
N ALA A 636 -11.27 19.49 -31.60
CA ALA A 636 -12.55 19.88 -32.18
C ALA A 636 -12.39 21.10 -33.10
N CYS A 637 -11.65 22.14 -32.67
CA CYS A 637 -11.36 23.31 -33.51
C CYS A 637 -10.61 22.92 -34.78
N SER A 638 -9.67 21.96 -34.70
CA SER A 638 -8.94 21.46 -35.90
C SER A 638 -9.88 20.81 -36.90
N HIS A 639 -10.78 19.95 -36.44
CA HIS A 639 -11.76 19.30 -37.29
C HIS A 639 -12.76 20.26 -37.93
N GLY A 640 -13.14 21.35 -37.23
CA GLY A 640 -14.03 22.38 -37.74
C GLY A 640 -13.34 23.49 -38.52
N GLY A 641 -12.02 23.58 -38.48
CA GLY A 641 -11.25 24.64 -39.15
C GLY A 641 -11.36 26.02 -38.47
N PHE A 642 -11.68 26.05 -37.16
CA PHE A 642 -11.86 27.30 -36.39
C PHE A 642 -10.54 27.85 -35.86
N ILE A 643 -9.80 28.59 -36.70
CA ILE A 643 -8.45 29.07 -36.40
C ILE A 643 -8.45 30.05 -35.25
N ASP A 644 -9.30 31.07 -35.28
CA ASP A 644 -9.34 32.15 -34.28
C ASP A 644 -9.69 31.60 -32.91
N GLN A 645 -10.68 30.70 -32.85
CA GLN A 645 -11.05 30.03 -31.61
C GLN A 645 -9.92 29.12 -31.12
N GLY A 646 -9.23 28.39 -32.00
CA GLY A 646 -8.08 27.57 -31.67
C GLY A 646 -6.97 28.35 -30.97
N TRP A 647 -6.60 29.50 -31.55
CA TRP A 647 -5.62 30.40 -30.93
C TRP A 647 -6.12 30.97 -29.59
N MET A 648 -7.39 31.37 -29.49
CA MET A 648 -7.96 31.86 -28.26
C MET A 648 -7.90 30.80 -27.15
N ILE A 649 -8.24 29.55 -27.47
CA ILE A 649 -8.21 28.43 -26.52
C ILE A 649 -6.76 28.08 -26.12
N PHE A 650 -5.83 28.07 -27.07
CA PHE A 650 -4.42 27.83 -26.77
C PHE A 650 -3.81 28.91 -25.87
N ASN A 651 -4.17 30.17 -26.08
CA ASN A 651 -3.74 31.27 -25.21
C ASN A 651 -4.38 31.17 -23.81
N SER A 652 -5.67 30.82 -23.74
CA SER A 652 -6.36 30.62 -22.44
C SER A 652 -5.70 29.49 -21.62
N LEU A 653 -5.25 28.42 -22.27
CA LEU A 653 -4.50 27.33 -21.60
C LEU A 653 -3.24 27.86 -20.92
N VAL A 654 -2.49 28.72 -21.61
CA VAL A 654 -1.24 29.33 -21.07
C VAL A 654 -1.57 30.32 -19.96
N GLU A 655 -2.59 31.17 -20.12
CA GLU A 655 -3.02 32.16 -19.12
C GLU A 655 -3.54 31.53 -17.82
N GLU A 656 -4.24 30.40 -17.93
CA GLU A 656 -4.73 29.65 -16.76
C GLU A 656 -3.61 28.84 -16.06
N GLY A 657 -2.38 28.90 -16.56
CA GLY A 657 -1.21 28.24 -15.96
C GLY A 657 -1.14 26.73 -16.21
N VAL A 658 -1.89 26.21 -17.19
CA VAL A 658 -1.79 24.82 -17.60
C VAL A 658 -0.60 24.65 -18.54
N PRO A 659 0.42 23.82 -18.20
CA PRO A 659 1.59 23.69 -19.06
C PRO A 659 1.23 23.04 -20.41
N PRO A 660 1.54 23.70 -21.56
CA PRO A 660 1.31 23.12 -22.86
C PRO A 660 2.12 21.81 -23.03
N ARG A 661 1.45 20.76 -23.50
CA ARG A 661 2.05 19.46 -23.82
C ARG A 661 2.09 19.24 -25.33
N MET A 662 2.81 18.20 -25.76
CA MET A 662 2.96 17.88 -27.19
C MET A 662 1.61 17.70 -27.92
N GLU A 663 0.59 17.17 -27.20
CA GLU A 663 -0.77 16.98 -27.73
C GLU A 663 -1.43 18.30 -28.14
N HIS A 664 -1.27 19.35 -27.31
CA HIS A 664 -1.82 20.69 -27.61
C HIS A 664 -1.14 21.30 -28.84
N TYR A 665 0.19 21.17 -28.92
CA TYR A 665 0.95 21.63 -30.09
C TYR A 665 0.56 20.86 -31.35
N ALA A 666 0.34 19.54 -31.24
CA ALA A 666 -0.08 18.72 -32.37
C ALA A 666 -1.46 19.14 -32.91
N CYS A 667 -2.43 19.43 -32.01
CA CYS A 667 -3.75 19.94 -32.40
C CYS A 667 -3.65 21.30 -33.13
N MET A 668 -2.79 22.20 -32.66
CA MET A 668 -2.59 23.51 -33.34
C MET A 668 -1.93 23.35 -34.72
N VAL A 669 -0.93 22.46 -34.84
CA VAL A 669 -0.29 22.17 -36.14
C VAL A 669 -1.29 21.51 -37.11
N ASP A 670 -2.13 20.60 -36.64
CA ASP A 670 -3.18 19.97 -37.44
C ASP A 670 -4.23 21.01 -37.90
N LEU A 671 -4.63 21.93 -37.02
CA LEU A 671 -5.55 23.02 -37.33
C LEU A 671 -5.00 23.92 -38.43
N LEU A 672 -3.79 24.43 -38.24
CA LEU A 672 -3.10 25.29 -39.23
C LEU A 672 -2.83 24.55 -40.56
N GLY A 673 -2.48 23.26 -40.44
CA GLY A 673 -2.26 22.40 -41.59
C GLY A 673 -3.52 22.17 -42.41
N ARG A 674 -4.63 21.80 -41.80
CA ARG A 674 -5.93 21.57 -42.49
C ARG A 674 -6.47 22.83 -43.15
N THR A 675 -6.26 23.97 -42.53
CA THR A 675 -6.73 25.26 -43.05
C THR A 675 -5.78 25.88 -44.10
N GLY A 676 -4.68 25.20 -44.44
CA GLY A 676 -3.75 25.61 -45.49
C GLY A 676 -2.68 26.60 -45.06
N GLN A 677 -2.59 26.97 -43.79
CA GLN A 677 -1.57 27.88 -43.23
C GLN A 677 -0.25 27.13 -42.99
N LEU A 678 0.28 26.43 -43.99
CA LEU A 678 1.40 25.51 -43.84
C LEU A 678 2.69 26.20 -43.38
N ASN A 679 2.94 27.44 -43.80
CA ASN A 679 4.13 28.18 -43.35
C ASN A 679 4.05 28.54 -41.86
N GLU A 680 2.89 29.01 -41.41
CA GLU A 680 2.68 29.31 -40.00
C GLU A 680 2.78 28.04 -39.16
N ALA A 681 2.23 26.93 -39.64
CA ALA A 681 2.35 25.62 -38.97
C ALA A 681 3.82 25.19 -38.83
N TYR A 682 4.63 25.37 -39.89
CA TYR A 682 6.06 25.05 -39.85
C TYR A 682 6.84 25.97 -38.92
N ASP A 683 6.58 27.29 -38.98
CA ASP A 683 7.18 28.27 -38.06
C ASP A 683 6.82 27.99 -36.60
N PHE A 684 5.60 27.50 -36.35
CA PHE A 684 5.17 27.12 -35.04
C PHE A 684 5.92 25.87 -34.55
N VAL A 685 6.19 24.90 -35.41
CA VAL A 685 7.00 23.71 -35.10
C VAL A 685 8.45 24.09 -34.79
N GLU A 686 9.05 25.04 -35.53
CA GLU A 686 10.44 25.50 -35.26
C GLU A 686 10.59 26.22 -33.92
N LYS A 687 9.50 26.85 -33.41
CA LYS A 687 9.48 27.58 -32.14
C LYS A 687 9.10 26.71 -30.92
N LEU A 688 8.93 25.40 -31.10
CA LEU A 688 8.60 24.48 -30.00
C LEU A 688 9.70 24.48 -28.93
N PRO A 689 9.35 24.46 -27.63
CA PRO A 689 10.33 24.40 -26.54
C PRO A 689 11.03 23.03 -26.43
N CYS A 690 10.57 22.03 -27.19
CA CYS A 690 11.09 20.67 -27.17
C CYS A 690 11.09 20.08 -28.57
N LYS A 691 11.78 18.96 -28.78
CA LYS A 691 11.82 18.26 -30.06
C LYS A 691 10.41 17.81 -30.48
N PRO A 692 10.00 18.06 -31.75
CA PRO A 692 8.68 17.64 -32.22
C PRO A 692 8.54 16.11 -32.21
N SER A 693 7.33 15.64 -31.92
CA SER A 693 7.02 14.22 -32.01
C SER A 693 6.81 13.76 -33.44
N VAL A 694 6.99 12.47 -33.71
CA VAL A 694 6.75 11.87 -35.02
C VAL A 694 5.32 12.13 -35.49
N SER A 695 4.33 11.95 -34.59
CA SER A 695 2.91 12.16 -34.92
C SER A 695 2.58 13.61 -35.30
N LEU A 696 3.22 14.60 -34.68
CA LEU A 696 3.03 16.00 -35.00
C LEU A 696 3.56 16.31 -36.43
N LEU A 697 4.74 15.80 -36.75
CA LEU A 697 5.32 15.97 -38.10
C LEU A 697 4.55 15.20 -39.18
N GLU A 698 3.98 14.04 -38.85
CA GLU A 698 3.09 13.28 -39.74
C GLU A 698 1.80 14.04 -40.03
N SER A 699 1.18 14.71 -39.03
CA SER A 699 0.03 15.58 -39.27
C SER A 699 0.36 16.70 -40.26
N LEU A 700 1.52 17.36 -40.11
CA LEU A 700 1.96 18.42 -41.01
C LEU A 700 2.32 17.89 -42.39
N LEU A 701 2.92 16.68 -42.47
CA LEU A 701 3.19 16.02 -43.77
C LEU A 701 1.87 15.65 -44.47
N GLY A 702 0.86 15.19 -43.72
CA GLY A 702 -0.48 14.94 -44.23
C GLY A 702 -1.13 16.20 -44.82
N ALA A 703 -0.97 17.34 -44.14
CA ALA A 703 -1.44 18.62 -44.63
C ALA A 703 -0.71 19.04 -45.96
N CYS A 704 0.59 18.75 -46.08
CA CYS A 704 1.33 18.97 -47.31
C CYS A 704 0.78 18.15 -48.50
N ILE A 705 0.27 16.94 -48.23
CA ILE A 705 -0.42 16.13 -49.27
C ILE A 705 -1.70 16.84 -49.74
N ILE A 706 -2.53 17.29 -48.80
CA ILE A 706 -3.83 17.92 -49.09
C ILE A 706 -3.65 19.19 -49.92
N HIS A 707 -2.65 20.01 -49.56
CA HIS A 707 -2.40 21.32 -50.19
C HIS A 707 -1.34 21.31 -51.27
N GLY A 708 -0.79 20.14 -51.63
CA GLY A 708 0.17 19.99 -52.74
C GLY A 708 1.54 20.68 -52.52
N ASN A 709 1.95 20.92 -51.29
CA ASN A 709 3.21 21.62 -51.01
C ASN A 709 4.39 20.64 -50.93
N VAL A 710 5.01 20.40 -52.10
CA VAL A 710 6.12 19.46 -52.23
C VAL A 710 7.37 19.90 -51.47
N LYS A 711 7.74 21.20 -51.54
CA LYS A 711 8.96 21.70 -50.91
C LYS A 711 8.96 21.54 -49.41
N LEU A 712 7.83 21.83 -48.75
CA LEU A 712 7.69 21.67 -47.33
C LEU A 712 7.60 20.18 -46.96
N GLY A 713 6.92 19.37 -47.79
CA GLY A 713 6.85 17.92 -47.60
C GLY A 713 8.23 17.25 -47.62
N GLU A 714 9.12 17.67 -48.48
CA GLU A 714 10.53 17.21 -48.52
C GLU A 714 11.27 17.53 -47.21
N LYS A 715 11.14 18.77 -46.70
CA LYS A 715 11.77 19.19 -45.44
C LYS A 715 11.30 18.37 -44.27
N ILE A 716 9.99 18.19 -44.15
CA ILE A 716 9.37 17.44 -43.00
C ILE A 716 9.72 15.97 -43.09
N SER A 717 9.72 15.38 -44.30
CA SER A 717 10.09 13.98 -44.45
C SER A 717 11.55 13.73 -44.10
N SER A 718 12.47 14.65 -44.37
CA SER A 718 13.86 14.54 -43.92
C SER A 718 13.98 14.47 -42.40
N LEU A 719 13.24 15.32 -41.70
CA LEU A 719 13.18 15.31 -40.21
C LEU A 719 12.57 14.00 -39.69
N LEU A 720 11.50 13.50 -40.31
CA LEU A 720 10.87 12.24 -39.95
C LEU A 720 11.81 11.04 -40.13
N PHE A 721 12.57 11.00 -41.21
CA PHE A 721 13.53 9.92 -41.49
C PHE A 721 14.73 9.93 -40.51
N GLU A 722 15.08 11.10 -39.97
CA GLU A 722 16.06 11.19 -38.87
C GLU A 722 15.51 10.72 -37.54
N LEU A 723 14.25 11.02 -37.23
CA LEU A 723 13.61 10.67 -35.97
C LEU A 723 13.17 9.20 -35.90
N ASP A 724 12.56 8.70 -36.98
CA ASP A 724 12.09 7.31 -37.06
C ASP A 724 12.34 6.73 -38.50
N PRO A 725 13.55 6.23 -38.73
CA PRO A 725 13.92 5.65 -40.01
C PRO A 725 13.15 4.41 -40.44
N LYS A 726 12.43 3.77 -39.50
CA LYS A 726 11.69 2.51 -39.71
C LYS A 726 10.20 2.72 -39.99
N ASN A 727 9.71 3.92 -39.92
CA ASN A 727 8.30 4.23 -40.11
C ASN A 727 7.92 4.23 -41.61
N SER A 728 7.32 3.11 -42.04
CA SER A 728 6.89 2.98 -43.45
C SER A 728 5.82 4.00 -43.85
N GLY A 729 5.03 4.55 -42.91
CA GLY A 729 3.99 5.55 -43.14
C GLY A 729 4.56 6.84 -43.74
N SER A 730 5.65 7.35 -43.19
CA SER A 730 6.30 8.58 -43.64
C SER A 730 6.83 8.48 -45.07
N TYR A 731 7.39 7.33 -45.46
CA TYR A 731 7.81 7.07 -46.83
C TYR A 731 6.61 7.01 -47.78
N VAL A 732 5.53 6.37 -47.43
CA VAL A 732 4.31 6.32 -48.22
C VAL A 732 3.70 7.70 -48.40
N MET A 733 3.70 8.54 -47.37
CA MET A 733 3.20 9.90 -47.43
C MET A 733 4.04 10.75 -48.41
N LEU A 734 5.36 10.70 -48.35
CA LEU A 734 6.24 11.40 -49.29
C LEU A 734 6.08 10.88 -50.73
N TYR A 735 5.95 9.56 -50.90
CA TYR A 735 5.61 8.97 -52.21
C TYR A 735 4.33 9.58 -52.77
N ASN A 736 3.29 9.69 -51.97
CA ASN A 736 1.99 10.25 -52.38
C ASN A 736 2.12 11.75 -52.77
N ILE A 737 2.93 12.53 -52.04
CA ILE A 737 3.21 13.93 -52.38
C ILE A 737 3.84 14.04 -53.80
N TYR A 738 4.87 13.23 -54.05
CA TYR A 738 5.54 13.24 -55.38
C TYR A 738 4.64 12.72 -56.49
N ALA A 739 3.86 11.68 -56.23
CA ALA A 739 2.90 11.12 -57.19
C ALA A 739 1.81 12.15 -57.57
N ALA A 740 1.24 12.84 -56.55
CA ALA A 740 0.24 13.89 -56.77
C ALA A 740 0.81 15.11 -57.54
N ALA A 741 2.09 15.40 -57.35
CA ALA A 741 2.79 16.46 -58.10
C ALA A 741 3.29 16.03 -59.51
N GLY A 742 3.05 14.79 -59.94
CA GLY A 742 3.55 14.25 -61.20
C GLY A 742 5.04 13.95 -61.24
N ARG A 743 5.76 14.01 -60.10
CA ARG A 743 7.20 13.78 -59.98
C ARG A 743 7.50 12.27 -59.81
N TRP A 744 7.21 11.48 -60.85
CA TRP A 744 7.29 10.02 -60.83
C TRP A 744 8.70 9.45 -60.58
N MET A 745 9.74 10.18 -61.03
CA MET A 745 11.12 9.77 -60.79
C MET A 745 11.48 9.81 -59.30
N ASP A 746 11.08 10.86 -58.62
CA ASP A 746 11.31 11.03 -57.17
C ASP A 746 10.44 10.05 -56.35
N ALA A 747 9.19 9.84 -56.79
CA ALA A 747 8.32 8.85 -56.18
C ALA A 747 8.91 7.43 -56.21
N ASN A 748 9.44 7.02 -57.38
CA ASN A 748 10.09 5.71 -57.54
C ASN A 748 11.35 5.60 -56.66
N ARG A 749 12.13 6.68 -56.52
CA ARG A 749 13.29 6.72 -55.64
C ARG A 749 12.91 6.43 -54.19
N VAL A 750 11.89 7.10 -53.65
CA VAL A 750 11.38 6.86 -52.29
C VAL A 750 10.93 5.41 -52.12
N ARG A 751 10.31 4.83 -53.14
CA ARG A 751 9.89 3.43 -53.13
C ARG A 751 11.09 2.47 -53.10
N SER A 752 12.12 2.72 -53.90
CA SER A 752 13.36 1.95 -53.85
C SER A 752 14.04 2.03 -52.48
N ASP A 753 14.13 3.23 -51.91
CA ASP A 753 14.68 3.44 -50.56
C ASP A 753 13.90 2.64 -49.47
N MET A 754 12.58 2.53 -49.64
CA MET A 754 11.72 1.75 -48.75
C MET A 754 11.96 0.24 -48.91
N GLU A 755 12.14 -0.24 -50.16
CA GLU A 755 12.44 -1.64 -50.45
C GLU A 755 13.84 -2.06 -49.95
N GLU A 756 14.84 -1.20 -50.14
CA GLU A 756 16.22 -1.42 -49.66
C GLU A 756 16.25 -1.55 -48.11
N ARG A 757 15.42 -0.78 -47.42
CA ARG A 757 15.28 -0.83 -45.98
C ARG A 757 14.35 -1.94 -45.47
N GLN A 758 13.81 -2.78 -46.37
CA GLN A 758 12.88 -3.88 -46.10
C GLN A 758 11.59 -3.43 -45.37
N LEU A 759 11.15 -2.19 -45.59
CA LEU A 759 9.94 -1.65 -45.01
C LEU A 759 8.73 -2.08 -45.82
N ARG A 760 7.73 -2.69 -45.16
CA ARG A 760 6.50 -3.10 -45.84
C ARG A 760 5.35 -2.20 -45.40
N LYS A 761 4.50 -1.80 -46.35
CA LYS A 761 3.24 -1.13 -46.05
C LYS A 761 2.30 -2.10 -45.32
N ILE A 762 1.76 -1.71 -44.16
CA ILE A 762 0.71 -2.45 -43.52
C ILE A 762 -0.58 -2.24 -44.31
N PRO A 763 -1.25 -3.30 -44.79
CA PRO A 763 -2.49 -3.15 -45.54
C PRO A 763 -3.59 -2.57 -44.65
N GLY A 764 -4.31 -1.58 -45.12
CA GLY A 764 -5.54 -1.09 -44.50
C GLY A 764 -6.64 -2.13 -44.67
N PHE A 765 -7.47 -2.31 -43.66
CA PHE A 765 -8.71 -3.12 -43.76
C PHE A 765 -9.89 -2.31 -43.28
N SER A 766 -11.04 -2.55 -43.86
CA SER A 766 -12.33 -2.06 -43.38
C SER A 766 -13.21 -3.23 -43.01
N LEU A 767 -13.89 -3.14 -41.87
CA LEU A 767 -14.84 -4.13 -41.42
C LEU A 767 -16.25 -3.58 -41.67
N VAL A 768 -17.09 -4.39 -42.34
CA VAL A 768 -18.53 -4.15 -42.47
C VAL A 768 -19.24 -5.16 -41.58
N GLU A 769 -20.09 -4.69 -40.67
CA GLU A 769 -20.93 -5.55 -39.84
C GLU A 769 -21.94 -6.29 -40.73
N GLY A 770 -21.71 -7.56 -41.01
CA GLY A 770 -22.69 -8.42 -41.66
C GLY A 770 -23.69 -8.92 -40.62
N ASN A 771 -25.00 -8.82 -40.91
CA ASN A 771 -26.12 -9.29 -40.09
C ASN A 771 -26.13 -10.83 -39.89
N ARG A 772 -25.05 -11.42 -39.35
CA ARG A 772 -24.99 -12.86 -38.99
C ARG A 772 -24.25 -13.05 -37.69
N TYR A 773 -24.92 -12.78 -36.58
CA TYR A 773 -24.67 -13.51 -35.35
C TYR A 773 -26.00 -14.16 -34.93
N PRO A 774 -26.06 -15.48 -34.77
CA PRO A 774 -27.18 -16.12 -34.07
C PRO A 774 -27.09 -15.69 -32.61
N VAL A 775 -28.13 -15.01 -32.16
CA VAL A 775 -28.44 -14.83 -30.73
C VAL A 775 -29.14 -16.14 -30.35
N GLU A 776 -28.41 -17.08 -29.71
CA GLU A 776 -28.99 -18.09 -28.86
C GLU A 776 -28.53 -17.89 -27.40
#